data_66b8b186ffc3de30f1bf19c4f9bdbdc6
#
_entry.id   66b8b186ffc3de30f1bf19c4f9bdbdc6
#
_cell.length_a   1.000
_cell.length_b   1.000
_cell.length_c   1.000
_cell.angle_alpha   90.00
_cell.angle_beta   90.00
_cell.angle_gamma   90.00
#
_symmetry.space_group_name_H-M   'P 1'
#
loop_
_entity.id
_entity.type
_entity.pdbx_description
1 polymer ?
#
loop_
_entity_poly.entity_id
_entity_poly.type
_entity_poly.pdbx_seq_one_letter_code
_entity_poly.pdbx_strand_id
1 'polypeptide(L)'
;MLSLIEQIKSGKLWDFPGGIHPFENKHQSNRQPIINASIPNELVLPLKQHIGKAGDLLVKVGDRVLKGQPLTQYTSTFMLPIHAPTSGVISAIEPRTVAHPSGLSELCIVLTPDQQEEWFDLQPQPDYQQLSPETLLELIRQAGISGMGGAGFPTAKKLQSGLSRTEILIINAAECEPYITADDVLMRQYAHEIIQGIEIVEHILKPKLTIIGIEDNKPEAVAALQQAAQDKPMVIRVIPTKYPSGGEKQLIKILTNLEVPKGGIPADIGLMVQNVGSLQAIARAIVHGEPLIRRVVTLTGDCFRKPRNVWALLGTPVQALLNEFGYKADKKLPRLIMGGPMMGFTLPHAQVPITKTANCILAPTRNELTSSDNEMACIRCGQCAEACPVSLLPQQLQWHAKAEEFDKCEELNLKDCIECGACAYVCPSEIPLVQYYRQAKAEIRTRSLEAEAAERAKARFEEKKARMERDKAERENRFKQAAEDRRKEMQQQGGSDAIAAAIERVKAQKAQLEPTDNSVKPAIAAAIARAKAKQAEAAQSGASEPDNSEMAKLREERKRQARERKAQKGEVTEASTSDDADDKKSAVAAAIARAKARKAEQQETESTAQPAQATPSSDDADPKKAAVAAAIARAKARKAEQQETESAVLPAQATPSSDDADPKKAAVAAAIARAKARKTEQQETESAVQPAQATPSSDDADPKKAAVAAAIARAKARKAEQQETESTAQPAQATPSSNDADPKKAAVAAAIARAKARKAEQQETESAAQPAQATPSSDDADPKKAAVAAAIARAKARKAAQQSSSNLNAEEKD
;
A
#
# COMPACT_ATOMS: atom_id res chain seq x y z
N MET A 1 -40.84 28.56 -7.41
CA MET A 1 -39.76 27.83 -8.12
C MET A 1 -40.08 26.34 -8.09
N LEU A 2 -39.93 25.63 -9.18
CA LEU A 2 -40.05 24.15 -9.22
C LEU A 2 -39.01 23.53 -8.28
N SER A 3 -39.40 22.45 -7.56
CA SER A 3 -38.46 21.63 -6.81
C SER A 3 -37.41 21.01 -7.75
N LEU A 4 -36.30 20.57 -7.24
CA LEU A 4 -35.29 19.90 -8.05
C LEU A 4 -35.85 18.68 -8.82
N ILE A 5 -36.66 17.87 -8.16
CA ILE A 5 -37.31 16.70 -8.78
C ILE A 5 -38.24 17.12 -9.92
N GLU A 6 -39.00 18.18 -9.75
CA GLU A 6 -39.87 18.72 -10.81
C GLU A 6 -39.08 19.27 -12.00
N GLN A 7 -37.93 19.95 -11.76
CA GLN A 7 -37.03 20.40 -12.81
C GLN A 7 -36.47 19.22 -13.59
N ILE A 8 -36.02 18.15 -12.89
CA ILE A 8 -35.54 16.96 -13.52
C ILE A 8 -36.65 16.26 -14.34
N LYS A 9 -37.84 16.12 -13.78
CA LYS A 9 -39.01 15.56 -14.50
C LYS A 9 -39.44 16.35 -15.72
N SER A 10 -39.27 17.70 -15.69
CA SER A 10 -39.55 18.56 -16.87
C SER A 10 -38.54 18.42 -18.02
N GLY A 11 -37.49 17.64 -17.86
CA GLY A 11 -36.46 17.39 -18.90
C GLY A 11 -35.29 18.35 -18.87
N LYS A 12 -35.14 19.18 -17.84
CA LYS A 12 -34.02 20.10 -17.70
C LYS A 12 -32.71 19.35 -17.53
N LEU A 13 -31.70 19.75 -18.29
CA LEU A 13 -30.31 19.29 -18.19
C LEU A 13 -29.41 20.47 -17.87
N TRP A 14 -28.28 20.16 -17.24
CA TRP A 14 -27.23 21.14 -16.93
C TRP A 14 -25.93 20.70 -17.58
N ASP A 15 -24.94 21.57 -17.58
CA ASP A 15 -23.61 21.26 -18.12
C ASP A 15 -22.55 21.19 -17.02
N PHE A 16 -21.45 20.47 -17.30
CA PHE A 16 -20.26 20.45 -16.46
C PHE A 16 -19.13 21.24 -17.13
N PRO A 17 -18.19 21.81 -16.36
CA PRO A 17 -17.09 22.57 -16.92
C PRO A 17 -16.17 21.71 -17.79
N GLY A 18 -15.52 22.31 -18.77
CA GLY A 18 -14.60 21.61 -19.65
C GLY A 18 -15.25 20.54 -20.51
N GLY A 19 -14.55 19.41 -20.66
CA GLY A 19 -14.97 18.31 -21.54
C GLY A 19 -14.51 18.51 -22.99
N ILE A 20 -14.58 17.44 -23.76
CA ILE A 20 -14.11 17.37 -25.15
C ILE A 20 -15.02 16.47 -25.99
N HIS A 21 -14.86 16.49 -27.32
CA HIS A 21 -15.57 15.64 -28.27
C HIS A 21 -14.56 14.84 -29.11
N PRO A 22 -13.99 13.74 -28.57
CA PRO A 22 -13.07 12.89 -29.31
C PRO A 22 -13.80 12.07 -30.37
N PHE A 23 -13.06 11.56 -31.38
CA PHE A 23 -13.61 10.60 -32.34
C PHE A 23 -14.06 9.34 -31.63
N GLU A 24 -15.36 8.99 -31.77
CA GLU A 24 -15.98 7.93 -30.97
C GLU A 24 -15.59 6.52 -31.41
N ASN A 25 -15.44 6.26 -32.72
CA ASN A 25 -15.11 4.96 -33.34
C ASN A 25 -15.93 3.75 -32.84
N LYS A 26 -17.12 3.97 -32.27
CA LYS A 26 -18.00 2.93 -31.70
C LYS A 26 -18.59 2.00 -32.75
N HIS A 27 -18.73 2.47 -33.99
CA HIS A 27 -19.28 1.72 -35.12
C HIS A 27 -18.50 0.46 -35.47
N GLN A 28 -17.24 0.33 -35.03
CA GLN A 28 -16.44 -0.87 -35.28
C GLN A 28 -17.02 -2.10 -34.59
N SER A 29 -17.53 -1.98 -33.36
CA SER A 29 -17.90 -3.10 -32.50
C SER A 29 -19.39 -3.16 -32.11
N ASN A 30 -20.21 -2.12 -32.39
CA ASN A 30 -21.59 -2.05 -31.87
C ASN A 30 -22.66 -2.62 -32.80
N ARG A 31 -22.29 -3.10 -34.00
CA ARG A 31 -23.25 -3.58 -35.02
C ARG A 31 -23.67 -5.04 -34.88
N GLN A 32 -22.89 -5.82 -34.13
CA GLN A 32 -23.09 -7.25 -33.98
C GLN A 32 -23.61 -7.58 -32.57
N PRO A 33 -24.46 -8.65 -32.46
CA PRO A 33 -24.89 -9.09 -31.14
C PRO A 33 -23.70 -9.60 -30.32
N ILE A 34 -23.87 -9.57 -28.98
CA ILE A 34 -22.92 -10.15 -28.05
C ILE A 34 -22.94 -11.68 -28.22
N ILE A 35 -21.81 -12.30 -28.35
CA ILE A 35 -21.66 -13.76 -28.35
C ILE A 35 -20.82 -14.21 -27.16
N ASN A 36 -20.94 -15.49 -26.79
CA ASN A 36 -20.02 -16.07 -25.81
C ASN A 36 -18.67 -16.31 -26.48
N ALA A 37 -17.60 -15.90 -25.82
CA ALA A 37 -16.25 -16.31 -26.17
C ALA A 37 -16.04 -17.77 -25.79
N SER A 38 -15.19 -18.47 -26.53
CA SER A 38 -14.84 -19.87 -26.24
C SER A 38 -14.15 -19.99 -24.88
N ILE A 39 -14.38 -21.10 -24.17
CA ILE A 39 -13.69 -21.39 -22.92
C ILE A 39 -12.23 -21.71 -23.23
N PRO A 40 -11.24 -20.95 -22.69
CA PRO A 40 -9.84 -21.19 -22.94
C PRO A 40 -9.34 -22.44 -22.19
N ASN A 41 -8.13 -22.90 -22.53
CA ASN A 41 -7.52 -24.03 -21.83
C ASN A 41 -7.10 -23.73 -20.38
N GLU A 42 -6.94 -22.44 -20.04
CA GLU A 42 -6.55 -21.97 -18.72
C GLU A 42 -7.30 -20.67 -18.40
N LEU A 43 -7.78 -20.54 -17.17
CA LEU A 43 -8.34 -19.32 -16.61
C LEU A 43 -7.46 -18.86 -15.43
N VAL A 44 -7.02 -17.60 -15.46
CA VAL A 44 -6.17 -17.01 -14.41
C VAL A 44 -6.97 -15.99 -13.62
N LEU A 45 -7.25 -16.29 -12.36
CA LEU A 45 -8.13 -15.51 -11.49
C LEU A 45 -7.31 -14.78 -10.40
N PRO A 46 -6.99 -13.49 -10.57
CA PRO A 46 -6.36 -12.72 -9.51
C PRO A 46 -7.23 -12.72 -8.25
N LEU A 47 -6.62 -12.93 -7.06
CA LEU A 47 -7.37 -12.95 -5.79
C LEU A 47 -8.01 -11.60 -5.47
N LYS A 48 -7.52 -10.53 -6.07
CA LYS A 48 -8.03 -9.18 -5.91
C LYS A 48 -8.42 -8.58 -7.26
N GLN A 49 -9.72 -8.41 -7.50
CA GLN A 49 -10.26 -7.83 -8.72
C GLN A 49 -11.13 -6.58 -8.45
N HIS A 50 -10.95 -5.92 -7.29
CA HIS A 50 -11.76 -4.79 -6.83
C HIS A 50 -10.95 -3.90 -5.87
N ILE A 51 -11.46 -2.71 -5.58
CA ILE A 51 -10.89 -1.85 -4.52
C ILE A 51 -11.13 -2.49 -3.15
N GLY A 52 -10.06 -2.77 -2.42
CA GLY A 52 -10.14 -3.39 -1.10
C GLY A 52 -9.04 -4.41 -0.89
N LYS A 53 -9.37 -5.50 -0.19
CA LYS A 53 -8.45 -6.61 0.13
C LYS A 53 -8.84 -7.86 -0.62
N ALA A 54 -7.88 -8.72 -0.92
CA ALA A 54 -8.12 -10.06 -1.43
C ALA A 54 -8.92 -10.89 -0.41
N GLY A 55 -9.78 -11.77 -0.90
CA GLY A 55 -10.47 -12.76 -0.08
C GLY A 55 -9.52 -13.89 0.38
N ASP A 56 -9.92 -14.59 1.46
CA ASP A 56 -9.18 -15.74 1.95
C ASP A 56 -9.49 -16.97 1.08
N LEU A 57 -8.49 -17.76 0.75
CA LEU A 57 -8.63 -18.95 -0.11
C LEU A 57 -9.50 -20.04 0.54
N LEU A 58 -10.44 -20.57 -0.21
CA LEU A 58 -11.27 -21.75 0.14
C LEU A 58 -10.76 -23.02 -0.54
N VAL A 59 -9.91 -22.90 -1.56
CA VAL A 59 -9.45 -23.99 -2.42
C VAL A 59 -7.94 -24.15 -2.37
N LYS A 60 -7.47 -25.32 -2.75
CA LYS A 60 -6.05 -25.68 -2.91
C LYS A 60 -5.80 -26.28 -4.29
N VAL A 61 -4.55 -26.41 -4.65
CA VAL A 61 -4.15 -27.07 -5.91
C VAL A 61 -4.60 -28.54 -5.89
N GLY A 62 -5.20 -28.96 -7.00
CA GLY A 62 -5.76 -30.30 -7.19
C GLY A 62 -7.26 -30.41 -6.89
N ASP A 63 -7.89 -29.39 -6.29
CA ASP A 63 -9.32 -29.42 -6.03
C ASP A 63 -10.11 -29.29 -7.34
N ARG A 64 -11.14 -30.14 -7.52
CA ARG A 64 -12.16 -29.95 -8.54
C ARG A 64 -13.18 -28.93 -8.06
N VAL A 65 -13.53 -27.99 -8.91
CA VAL A 65 -14.51 -26.93 -8.63
C VAL A 65 -15.60 -26.91 -9.70
N LEU A 66 -16.79 -26.47 -9.31
CA LEU A 66 -17.94 -26.33 -10.17
C LEU A 66 -18.14 -24.87 -10.59
N LYS A 67 -18.81 -24.63 -11.71
CA LYS A 67 -19.17 -23.30 -12.22
C LYS A 67 -20.00 -22.53 -11.18
N GLY A 68 -19.59 -21.32 -10.83
CA GLY A 68 -20.26 -20.52 -9.81
C GLY A 68 -19.85 -20.85 -8.37
N GLN A 69 -19.00 -21.85 -8.12
CA GLN A 69 -18.53 -22.19 -6.78
C GLN A 69 -17.61 -21.08 -6.25
N PRO A 70 -17.78 -20.60 -4.99
CA PRO A 70 -16.87 -19.64 -4.39
C PRO A 70 -15.49 -20.25 -4.18
N LEU A 71 -14.45 -19.55 -4.67
CA LEU A 71 -13.03 -19.91 -4.53
C LEU A 71 -12.37 -19.19 -3.38
N THR A 72 -12.94 -18.06 -2.96
CA THR A 72 -12.46 -17.27 -1.83
C THR A 72 -13.64 -16.83 -0.96
N GLN A 73 -13.37 -16.62 0.34
CA GLN A 73 -14.33 -16.05 1.28
C GLN A 73 -13.93 -14.64 1.70
N TYR A 74 -14.85 -13.92 2.30
CA TYR A 74 -14.64 -12.57 2.83
C TYR A 74 -14.87 -12.54 4.34
N THR A 75 -14.02 -11.77 5.04
CA THR A 75 -14.10 -11.52 6.49
C THR A 75 -14.36 -10.05 6.80
N SER A 76 -14.41 -9.21 5.78
CA SER A 76 -14.67 -7.76 5.91
C SER A 76 -15.49 -7.22 4.74
N THR A 77 -16.10 -6.06 4.94
CA THR A 77 -16.98 -5.40 3.94
C THR A 77 -16.23 -4.91 2.70
N PHE A 78 -14.89 -4.85 2.72
CA PHE A 78 -14.05 -4.48 1.58
C PHE A 78 -13.39 -5.67 0.90
N MET A 79 -13.87 -6.88 1.18
CA MET A 79 -13.51 -8.11 0.51
C MET A 79 -14.70 -8.60 -0.30
N LEU A 80 -14.46 -9.10 -1.50
CA LEU A 80 -15.45 -9.77 -2.34
C LEU A 80 -14.94 -11.16 -2.71
N PRO A 81 -15.81 -12.16 -2.73
CA PRO A 81 -15.45 -13.50 -3.18
C PRO A 81 -15.19 -13.53 -4.67
N ILE A 82 -14.38 -14.48 -5.08
CA ILE A 82 -14.16 -14.89 -6.46
C ILE A 82 -14.79 -16.25 -6.64
N HIS A 83 -15.45 -16.44 -7.77
CA HIS A 83 -16.14 -17.68 -8.10
C HIS A 83 -15.46 -18.33 -9.30
N ALA A 84 -15.55 -19.64 -9.40
CA ALA A 84 -15.10 -20.38 -10.55
C ALA A 84 -15.96 -20.02 -11.78
N PRO A 85 -15.37 -19.52 -12.88
CA PRO A 85 -16.14 -19.12 -14.06
C PRO A 85 -16.75 -20.30 -14.84
N THR A 86 -16.17 -21.47 -14.67
CA THR A 86 -16.61 -22.76 -15.22
C THR A 86 -16.14 -23.90 -14.33
N SER A 87 -16.61 -25.12 -14.55
CA SER A 87 -16.12 -26.31 -13.87
C SER A 87 -14.71 -26.70 -14.35
N GLY A 88 -13.93 -27.33 -13.46
CA GLY A 88 -12.54 -27.71 -13.76
C GLY A 88 -11.73 -28.05 -12.52
N VAL A 89 -10.41 -28.04 -12.65
CA VAL A 89 -9.46 -28.36 -11.58
C VAL A 89 -8.54 -27.16 -11.33
N ILE A 90 -8.30 -26.85 -10.06
CA ILE A 90 -7.31 -25.85 -9.68
C ILE A 90 -5.91 -26.41 -9.94
N SER A 91 -5.27 -25.92 -11.00
CA SER A 91 -3.96 -26.41 -11.45
C SER A 91 -2.79 -25.76 -10.71
N ALA A 92 -2.93 -24.48 -10.33
CA ALA A 92 -1.90 -23.75 -9.57
C ALA A 92 -2.51 -22.60 -8.74
N ILE A 93 -1.77 -22.17 -7.71
CA ILE A 93 -2.01 -20.91 -6.98
C ILE A 93 -0.65 -20.22 -6.89
N GLU A 94 -0.44 -19.24 -7.78
CA GLU A 94 0.87 -18.63 -7.98
C GLU A 94 0.77 -17.16 -8.45
N PRO A 95 1.85 -16.38 -8.35
CA PRO A 95 1.88 -15.03 -8.90
C PRO A 95 1.81 -15.04 -10.43
N ARG A 96 0.86 -14.30 -11.00
CA ARG A 96 0.70 -14.06 -12.45
C ARG A 96 0.54 -12.57 -12.70
N THR A 97 0.95 -12.10 -13.88
CA THR A 97 0.76 -10.70 -14.29
C THR A 97 -0.73 -10.38 -14.39
N VAL A 98 -1.13 -9.28 -13.75
CA VAL A 98 -2.54 -8.85 -13.70
C VAL A 98 -2.79 -7.64 -14.60
N ALA A 99 -4.07 -7.36 -14.89
CA ALA A 99 -4.53 -6.22 -15.67
C ALA A 99 -4.39 -4.91 -14.87
N HIS A 100 -3.15 -4.44 -14.71
CA HIS A 100 -2.82 -3.20 -13.98
C HIS A 100 -1.71 -2.43 -14.73
N PRO A 101 -1.74 -1.08 -14.72
CA PRO A 101 -0.72 -0.27 -15.41
C PRO A 101 0.73 -0.53 -14.98
N SER A 102 0.93 -1.04 -13.75
CA SER A 102 2.27 -1.39 -13.25
C SER A 102 2.91 -2.59 -13.92
N GLY A 103 2.11 -3.47 -14.58
CA GLY A 103 2.59 -4.74 -15.13
C GLY A 103 3.08 -5.75 -14.09
N LEU A 104 2.81 -5.54 -12.80
CA LEU A 104 3.24 -6.40 -11.71
C LEU A 104 2.38 -7.66 -11.62
N SER A 105 2.94 -8.68 -10.98
CA SER A 105 2.25 -9.94 -10.69
C SER A 105 1.60 -9.91 -9.32
N GLU A 106 0.39 -10.47 -9.22
CA GLU A 106 -0.34 -10.72 -7.97
C GLU A 106 -0.65 -12.21 -7.86
N LEU A 107 -0.99 -12.67 -6.65
CA LEU A 107 -1.37 -14.05 -6.42
C LEU A 107 -2.69 -14.36 -7.15
N CYS A 108 -2.68 -15.40 -7.97
CA CYS A 108 -3.80 -15.84 -8.79
C CYS A 108 -4.11 -17.31 -8.55
N ILE A 109 -5.38 -17.68 -8.70
CA ILE A 109 -5.82 -19.06 -8.84
C ILE A 109 -5.79 -19.36 -10.33
N VAL A 110 -5.18 -20.48 -10.71
CA VAL A 110 -5.17 -20.98 -12.08
C VAL A 110 -6.12 -22.17 -12.16
N LEU A 111 -7.13 -22.05 -12.99
CA LEU A 111 -8.17 -23.07 -13.21
C LEU A 111 -7.99 -23.68 -14.62
N THR A 112 -7.89 -24.99 -14.70
CA THR A 112 -7.95 -25.74 -15.96
C THR A 112 -9.38 -26.24 -16.16
N PRO A 113 -10.14 -25.69 -17.13
CA PRO A 113 -11.50 -26.08 -17.41
C PRO A 113 -11.63 -27.53 -17.87
N ASP A 114 -12.71 -28.21 -17.46
CA ASP A 114 -13.08 -29.57 -17.91
C ASP A 114 -14.03 -29.56 -19.11
N GLN A 115 -14.45 -28.38 -19.57
CA GLN A 115 -15.41 -28.15 -20.65
C GLN A 115 -16.84 -28.72 -20.40
N GLN A 116 -17.16 -29.09 -19.15
CA GLN A 116 -18.49 -29.66 -18.81
C GLN A 116 -19.49 -28.58 -18.39
N GLU A 117 -18.97 -27.40 -17.93
CA GLU A 117 -19.77 -26.27 -17.42
C GLU A 117 -20.78 -26.67 -16.33
N GLU A 118 -20.43 -27.66 -15.50
CA GLU A 118 -21.28 -28.15 -14.41
C GLU A 118 -21.44 -27.09 -13.34
N TRP A 119 -22.70 -26.71 -13.05
CA TRP A 119 -23.01 -25.67 -12.07
C TRP A 119 -22.92 -26.18 -10.63
N PHE A 120 -22.41 -25.31 -9.77
CA PHE A 120 -22.58 -25.38 -8.32
C PHE A 120 -24.05 -25.09 -7.96
N ASP A 121 -24.47 -25.49 -6.78
CA ASP A 121 -25.85 -25.29 -6.32
C ASP A 121 -26.23 -23.81 -6.29
N LEU A 122 -27.09 -23.39 -7.22
CA LEU A 122 -27.55 -22.01 -7.33
C LEU A 122 -28.71 -21.78 -6.37
N GLN A 123 -28.79 -20.58 -5.78
CA GLN A 123 -29.83 -20.17 -4.85
C GLN A 123 -30.65 -19.00 -5.43
N PRO A 124 -31.51 -19.22 -6.43
CA PRO A 124 -32.33 -18.19 -7.05
C PRO A 124 -33.38 -17.62 -6.08
N GLN A 125 -33.62 -16.33 -6.16
CA GLN A 125 -34.58 -15.59 -5.34
C GLN A 125 -35.53 -14.78 -6.25
N PRO A 126 -36.44 -15.42 -7.02
CA PRO A 126 -37.33 -14.70 -7.91
C PRO A 126 -38.30 -13.78 -7.17
N ASP A 127 -38.67 -14.14 -5.93
CA ASP A 127 -39.58 -13.39 -5.06
C ASP A 127 -38.79 -12.44 -4.12
N TYR A 128 -37.77 -11.81 -4.63
CA TYR A 128 -36.84 -10.93 -3.85
C TYR A 128 -37.53 -9.79 -3.10
N GLN A 129 -38.77 -9.42 -3.51
CA GLN A 129 -39.56 -8.37 -2.84
C GLN A 129 -39.92 -8.74 -1.39
N GLN A 130 -39.93 -10.04 -1.07
CA GLN A 130 -40.19 -10.51 0.31
C GLN A 130 -38.93 -10.49 1.20
N LEU A 131 -37.74 -10.27 0.61
CA LEU A 131 -36.50 -10.27 1.34
C LEU A 131 -36.17 -8.88 1.92
N SER A 132 -35.52 -8.86 3.06
CA SER A 132 -35.06 -7.60 3.64
C SER A 132 -33.92 -6.97 2.82
N PRO A 133 -33.75 -5.66 2.87
CA PRO A 133 -32.62 -4.98 2.24
C PRO A 133 -31.25 -5.54 2.66
N GLU A 134 -31.09 -5.92 3.92
CA GLU A 134 -29.86 -6.49 4.45
C GLU A 134 -29.56 -7.86 3.83
N THR A 135 -30.60 -8.71 3.65
CA THR A 135 -30.47 -10.01 2.99
C THR A 135 -30.06 -9.83 1.52
N LEU A 136 -30.70 -8.92 0.81
CA LEU A 136 -30.35 -8.63 -0.59
C LEU A 136 -28.93 -8.09 -0.73
N LEU A 137 -28.49 -7.20 0.17
CA LEU A 137 -27.11 -6.70 0.19
C LEU A 137 -26.11 -7.82 0.44
N GLU A 138 -26.45 -8.79 1.29
CA GLU A 138 -25.58 -9.92 1.55
C GLU A 138 -25.50 -10.85 0.33
N LEU A 139 -26.60 -11.14 -0.34
CA LEU A 139 -26.61 -11.91 -1.60
C LEU A 139 -25.79 -11.23 -2.71
N ILE A 140 -25.90 -9.90 -2.86
CA ILE A 140 -25.09 -9.12 -3.81
C ILE A 140 -23.59 -9.23 -3.45
N ARG A 141 -23.25 -9.23 -2.16
CA ARG A 141 -21.87 -9.42 -1.69
C ARG A 141 -21.38 -10.83 -1.99
N GLN A 142 -22.17 -11.83 -1.65
CA GLN A 142 -21.88 -13.24 -1.91
C GLN A 142 -21.67 -13.52 -3.40
N ALA A 143 -22.44 -12.88 -4.26
CA ALA A 143 -22.25 -12.97 -5.72
C ALA A 143 -20.96 -12.30 -6.22
N GLY A 144 -20.20 -11.62 -5.36
CA GLY A 144 -18.91 -11.02 -5.70
C GLY A 144 -18.99 -9.81 -6.63
N ILE A 145 -20.12 -9.07 -6.64
CA ILE A 145 -20.37 -7.97 -7.57
C ILE A 145 -19.58 -6.73 -7.15
N SER A 146 -18.70 -6.26 -8.04
CA SER A 146 -18.03 -4.97 -7.96
C SER A 146 -18.59 -4.01 -9.02
N GLY A 147 -18.38 -2.71 -8.85
CA GLY A 147 -18.78 -1.72 -9.84
C GLY A 147 -18.06 -1.94 -11.17
N MET A 148 -18.80 -2.16 -12.26
CA MET A 148 -18.26 -2.52 -13.57
C MET A 148 -18.02 -1.33 -14.50
N GLY A 149 -18.50 -0.12 -14.16
CA GLY A 149 -18.31 1.08 -14.95
C GLY A 149 -17.08 1.92 -14.58
N GLY A 150 -16.15 1.39 -13.75
CA GLY A 150 -14.98 2.16 -13.33
C GLY A 150 -14.07 1.41 -12.36
N ALA A 151 -13.75 2.02 -11.22
CA ALA A 151 -12.70 1.58 -10.28
C ALA A 151 -12.97 0.27 -9.51
N GLY A 152 -14.07 -0.44 -9.76
CA GLY A 152 -14.34 -1.73 -9.14
C GLY A 152 -14.63 -1.67 -7.64
N PHE A 153 -15.38 -0.68 -7.17
CA PHE A 153 -15.78 -0.59 -5.77
C PHE A 153 -16.82 -1.68 -5.43
N PRO A 154 -16.76 -2.33 -4.24
CA PRO A 154 -17.74 -3.35 -3.83
C PRO A 154 -19.18 -2.81 -3.85
N THR A 155 -20.04 -3.37 -4.71
CA THR A 155 -21.39 -2.84 -4.97
C THR A 155 -22.28 -2.91 -3.72
N ALA A 156 -22.27 -4.03 -2.99
CA ALA A 156 -23.01 -4.17 -1.74
C ALA A 156 -22.62 -3.10 -0.70
N LYS A 157 -21.31 -2.76 -0.59
CA LYS A 157 -20.83 -1.70 0.31
C LYS A 157 -21.27 -0.32 -0.15
N LYS A 158 -21.28 -0.08 -1.46
CA LYS A 158 -21.77 1.19 -2.04
C LYS A 158 -23.26 1.36 -1.73
N LEU A 159 -24.08 0.35 -1.99
CA LEU A 159 -25.51 0.37 -1.66
C LEU A 159 -25.77 0.51 -0.16
N GLN A 160 -25.02 -0.19 0.68
CA GLN A 160 -25.11 -0.08 2.13
C GLN A 160 -24.89 1.36 2.62
N SER A 161 -23.97 2.13 2.00
CA SER A 161 -23.74 3.53 2.37
C SER A 161 -24.90 4.46 2.01
N GLY A 162 -25.77 4.06 1.08
CA GLY A 162 -26.95 4.80 0.63
C GLY A 162 -28.24 4.44 1.36
N LEU A 163 -28.25 3.40 2.20
CA LEU A 163 -29.45 3.01 2.96
C LEU A 163 -30.01 4.19 3.76
N SER A 164 -31.32 4.44 3.63
CA SER A 164 -32.06 5.51 4.32
C SER A 164 -31.54 6.94 4.02
N ARG A 165 -30.64 7.11 3.05
CA ARG A 165 -30.08 8.43 2.66
C ARG A 165 -30.33 8.76 1.19
N THR A 166 -30.54 7.76 0.34
CA THR A 166 -30.68 7.97 -1.10
C THR A 166 -32.05 8.57 -1.44
N GLU A 167 -32.05 9.77 -1.94
CA GLU A 167 -33.26 10.41 -2.47
C GLU A 167 -33.40 10.21 -3.97
N ILE A 168 -32.28 10.22 -4.73
CA ILE A 168 -32.28 10.04 -6.17
C ILE A 168 -31.27 8.94 -6.50
N LEU A 169 -31.76 7.92 -7.21
CA LEU A 169 -30.97 6.86 -7.82
C LEU A 169 -30.66 7.25 -9.27
N ILE A 170 -29.39 7.35 -9.61
CA ILE A 170 -28.92 7.65 -10.96
C ILE A 170 -28.32 6.37 -11.58
N ILE A 171 -28.85 5.97 -12.72
CA ILE A 171 -28.31 4.87 -13.52
C ILE A 171 -27.39 5.45 -14.58
N ASN A 172 -26.13 5.13 -14.48
CA ASN A 172 -25.11 5.54 -15.43
C ASN A 172 -25.14 4.61 -16.65
N ALA A 173 -25.82 5.04 -17.69
CA ALA A 173 -25.91 4.45 -19.01
C ALA A 173 -25.06 5.25 -20.05
N ALA A 174 -24.24 6.19 -19.58
CA ALA A 174 -23.31 6.97 -20.39
C ALA A 174 -21.99 6.20 -20.53
N GLU A 175 -21.69 5.77 -21.73
CA GLU A 175 -20.46 5.11 -22.12
C GLU A 175 -19.66 6.01 -23.05
N CYS A 176 -19.09 7.09 -22.46
CA CYS A 176 -18.48 8.19 -23.21
C CYS A 176 -17.07 7.90 -23.72
N GLU A 177 -16.39 6.88 -23.19
CA GLU A 177 -15.04 6.48 -23.63
C GLU A 177 -15.09 6.01 -25.09
N PRO A 178 -14.24 6.57 -25.98
CA PRO A 178 -14.18 6.12 -27.38
C PRO A 178 -13.91 4.62 -27.51
N TYR A 179 -14.38 4.04 -28.60
CA TYR A 179 -14.27 2.61 -28.97
C TYR A 179 -15.08 1.65 -28.12
N ILE A 180 -15.36 1.94 -26.87
CA ILE A 180 -16.05 1.02 -25.96
C ILE A 180 -17.54 1.01 -26.26
N THR A 181 -18.13 -0.18 -26.39
CA THR A 181 -19.54 -0.40 -26.71
C THR A 181 -20.15 -1.54 -25.87
N ALA A 182 -19.48 -1.94 -24.80
CA ALA A 182 -19.90 -3.03 -23.93
C ALA A 182 -21.27 -2.74 -23.27
N ASP A 183 -21.43 -1.52 -22.72
CA ASP A 183 -22.68 -1.10 -22.07
C ASP A 183 -23.76 -0.77 -23.11
N ASP A 184 -23.40 -0.16 -24.26
CA ASP A 184 -24.32 0.14 -25.36
C ASP A 184 -25.01 -1.14 -25.85
N VAL A 185 -24.26 -2.17 -26.25
CA VAL A 185 -24.82 -3.41 -26.77
C VAL A 185 -25.50 -4.24 -25.66
N LEU A 186 -25.02 -4.17 -24.40
CA LEU A 186 -25.68 -4.78 -23.25
C LEU A 186 -27.09 -4.19 -23.05
N MET A 187 -27.22 -2.86 -23.08
CA MET A 187 -28.52 -2.19 -22.97
C MET A 187 -29.50 -2.58 -24.07
N ARG A 188 -29.02 -2.74 -25.32
CA ARG A 188 -29.86 -3.16 -26.45
C ARG A 188 -30.40 -4.57 -26.27
N GLN A 189 -29.61 -5.50 -25.76
CA GLN A 189 -29.98 -6.93 -25.72
C GLN A 189 -30.55 -7.39 -24.39
N TYR A 190 -30.18 -6.74 -23.30
CA TYR A 190 -30.50 -7.13 -21.92
C TYR A 190 -31.21 -6.03 -21.15
N ALA A 191 -31.97 -5.15 -21.85
CA ALA A 191 -32.68 -4.01 -21.24
C ALA A 191 -33.59 -4.49 -20.08
N HIS A 192 -34.31 -5.59 -20.24
CA HIS A 192 -35.22 -6.16 -19.22
C HIS A 192 -34.47 -6.58 -17.96
N GLU A 193 -33.30 -7.26 -18.08
CA GLU A 193 -32.46 -7.64 -16.93
C GLU A 193 -31.92 -6.40 -16.22
N ILE A 194 -31.55 -5.35 -16.96
CA ILE A 194 -31.07 -4.08 -16.39
C ILE A 194 -32.18 -3.40 -15.59
N ILE A 195 -33.39 -3.30 -16.14
CA ILE A 195 -34.57 -2.75 -15.45
C ILE A 195 -34.90 -3.55 -14.20
N GLN A 196 -34.86 -4.88 -14.27
CA GLN A 196 -35.05 -5.74 -13.09
C GLN A 196 -33.98 -5.50 -12.02
N GLY A 197 -32.72 -5.31 -12.41
CA GLY A 197 -31.64 -4.92 -11.49
C GLY A 197 -31.88 -3.55 -10.85
N ILE A 198 -32.47 -2.59 -11.59
CA ILE A 198 -32.88 -1.30 -11.05
C ILE A 198 -33.96 -1.48 -10.00
N GLU A 199 -35.01 -2.26 -10.28
CA GLU A 199 -36.11 -2.56 -9.34
C GLU A 199 -35.62 -3.20 -8.04
N ILE A 200 -34.62 -4.10 -8.11
CA ILE A 200 -33.99 -4.68 -6.92
C ILE A 200 -33.29 -3.59 -6.10
N VAL A 201 -32.54 -2.70 -6.74
CA VAL A 201 -31.86 -1.60 -6.04
C VAL A 201 -32.85 -0.56 -5.50
N GLU A 202 -33.95 -0.29 -6.21
CA GLU A 202 -35.06 0.54 -5.71
C GLU A 202 -35.72 -0.08 -4.47
N HIS A 203 -35.93 -1.39 -4.46
CA HIS A 203 -36.44 -2.10 -3.29
C HIS A 203 -35.52 -1.98 -2.07
N ILE A 204 -34.19 -2.00 -2.28
CA ILE A 204 -33.19 -1.83 -1.23
C ILE A 204 -33.14 -0.38 -0.72
N LEU A 205 -33.06 0.60 -1.63
CA LEU A 205 -32.75 1.99 -1.29
C LEU A 205 -33.98 2.86 -1.08
N LYS A 206 -35.11 2.52 -1.70
CA LYS A 206 -36.40 3.27 -1.70
C LYS A 206 -36.24 4.73 -2.10
N PRO A 207 -35.61 5.05 -3.27
CA PRO A 207 -35.41 6.42 -3.70
C PRO A 207 -36.73 7.11 -4.05
N LYS A 208 -36.75 8.44 -3.99
CA LYS A 208 -37.91 9.26 -4.42
C LYS A 208 -37.98 9.36 -5.95
N LEU A 209 -36.85 9.19 -6.64
CA LEU A 209 -36.71 9.31 -8.07
C LEU A 209 -35.57 8.41 -8.57
N THR A 210 -35.83 7.70 -9.67
CA THR A 210 -34.79 6.97 -10.42
C THR A 210 -34.64 7.60 -11.79
N ILE A 211 -33.40 7.88 -12.20
CA ILE A 211 -33.05 8.51 -13.45
C ILE A 211 -32.05 7.64 -14.20
N ILE A 212 -32.31 7.32 -15.45
CA ILE A 212 -31.36 6.66 -16.35
C ILE A 212 -30.76 7.73 -17.26
N GLY A 213 -29.47 8.06 -17.09
CA GLY A 213 -28.74 8.98 -17.95
C GLY A 213 -28.02 8.25 -19.07
N ILE A 214 -28.42 8.47 -20.33
CA ILE A 214 -27.88 7.83 -21.52
C ILE A 214 -27.53 8.87 -22.56
N GLU A 215 -26.46 8.67 -23.33
CA GLU A 215 -26.01 9.59 -24.37
C GLU A 215 -26.82 9.49 -25.65
N ASP A 216 -26.93 10.59 -26.38
CA ASP A 216 -27.71 10.74 -27.64
C ASP A 216 -27.12 9.93 -28.80
N ASN A 217 -25.85 9.50 -28.72
CA ASN A 217 -25.20 8.65 -29.71
C ASN A 217 -25.61 7.15 -29.63
N LYS A 218 -26.58 6.78 -28.76
CA LYS A 218 -27.06 5.39 -28.54
C LYS A 218 -28.57 5.24 -28.77
N PRO A 219 -29.11 5.61 -29.94
CA PRO A 219 -30.56 5.65 -30.16
C PRO A 219 -31.25 4.28 -29.98
N GLU A 220 -30.58 3.18 -30.35
CA GLU A 220 -31.14 1.83 -30.21
C GLU A 220 -31.19 1.39 -28.75
N ALA A 221 -30.18 1.74 -27.93
CA ALA A 221 -30.20 1.47 -26.50
C ALA A 221 -31.24 2.33 -25.77
N VAL A 222 -31.42 3.59 -26.17
CA VAL A 222 -32.50 4.46 -25.69
C VAL A 222 -33.86 3.82 -25.94
N ALA A 223 -34.13 3.36 -27.17
CA ALA A 223 -35.39 2.72 -27.52
C ALA A 223 -35.63 1.40 -26.74
N ALA A 224 -34.58 0.58 -26.57
CA ALA A 224 -34.67 -0.67 -25.82
C ALA A 224 -35.00 -0.42 -24.33
N LEU A 225 -34.32 0.54 -23.69
CA LEU A 225 -34.58 0.90 -22.32
C LEU A 225 -35.94 1.55 -22.12
N GLN A 226 -36.40 2.41 -23.08
CA GLN A 226 -37.74 2.99 -23.05
C GLN A 226 -38.81 1.92 -23.12
N GLN A 227 -38.65 0.94 -24.01
CA GLN A 227 -39.56 -0.20 -24.12
C GLN A 227 -39.60 -1.05 -22.84
N ALA A 228 -38.43 -1.38 -22.26
CA ALA A 228 -38.35 -2.19 -21.05
C ALA A 228 -38.86 -1.45 -19.78
N ALA A 229 -38.84 -0.13 -19.77
CA ALA A 229 -39.29 0.72 -18.67
C ALA A 229 -40.69 1.32 -18.88
N GLN A 230 -41.45 0.91 -19.91
CA GLN A 230 -42.70 1.54 -20.35
C GLN A 230 -43.69 1.79 -19.21
N ASP A 231 -43.88 0.83 -18.32
CA ASP A 231 -44.86 0.89 -17.22
C ASP A 231 -44.20 1.15 -15.85
N LYS A 232 -42.96 1.67 -15.83
CA LYS A 232 -42.17 1.89 -14.62
C LYS A 232 -42.03 3.38 -14.31
N PRO A 233 -41.95 3.79 -13.03
CA PRO A 233 -41.86 5.19 -12.65
C PRO A 233 -40.43 5.77 -12.84
N MET A 234 -39.63 5.20 -13.71
CA MET A 234 -38.25 5.61 -14.00
C MET A 234 -38.23 6.71 -15.06
N VAL A 235 -37.26 7.63 -14.94
CA VAL A 235 -37.10 8.73 -15.89
C VAL A 235 -35.85 8.47 -16.74
N ILE A 236 -36.01 8.29 -18.04
CA ILE A 236 -34.88 8.19 -18.98
C ILE A 236 -34.54 9.58 -19.48
N ARG A 237 -33.26 9.98 -19.37
CA ARG A 237 -32.74 11.26 -19.83
C ARG A 237 -31.63 11.03 -20.86
N VAL A 238 -31.92 11.46 -22.07
CA VAL A 238 -30.94 11.50 -23.14
C VAL A 238 -30.10 12.75 -22.95
N ILE A 239 -28.80 12.56 -22.75
CA ILE A 239 -27.81 13.63 -22.53
C ILE A 239 -26.94 13.82 -23.76
N PRO A 240 -26.40 15.03 -24.02
CA PRO A 240 -25.46 15.24 -25.12
C PRO A 240 -24.19 14.44 -24.94
N THR A 241 -23.68 13.86 -26.03
CA THR A 241 -22.40 13.17 -26.05
C THR A 241 -21.26 14.18 -25.86
N LYS A 242 -20.65 14.20 -24.69
CA LYS A 242 -19.54 15.07 -24.31
C LYS A 242 -18.63 14.32 -23.33
N TYR A 243 -17.38 14.08 -23.70
CA TYR A 243 -16.46 13.34 -22.83
C TYR A 243 -15.92 14.24 -21.69
N PRO A 244 -15.90 13.84 -20.41
CA PRO A 244 -16.31 12.55 -19.86
C PRO A 244 -17.69 12.59 -19.12
N SER A 245 -18.80 12.70 -19.84
CA SER A 245 -20.17 12.66 -19.28
C SER A 245 -20.46 11.43 -18.41
N GLY A 246 -19.81 10.29 -18.72
CA GLY A 246 -19.90 9.04 -17.96
C GLY A 246 -19.17 9.07 -16.61
N GLY A 247 -18.41 10.10 -16.29
CA GLY A 247 -17.86 10.31 -14.98
C GLY A 247 -18.96 10.51 -13.93
N GLU A 248 -18.87 9.82 -12.77
CA GLU A 248 -19.93 9.81 -11.74
C GLU A 248 -20.34 11.23 -11.35
N LYS A 249 -19.38 12.12 -11.05
CA LYS A 249 -19.66 13.49 -10.62
C LYS A 249 -20.14 14.40 -11.77
N GLN A 250 -19.67 14.16 -12.99
CA GLN A 250 -20.11 14.85 -14.19
C GLN A 250 -21.56 14.50 -14.52
N LEU A 251 -21.91 13.21 -14.49
CA LEU A 251 -23.28 12.76 -14.71
C LEU A 251 -24.26 13.32 -13.66
N ILE A 252 -23.85 13.31 -12.39
CA ILE A 252 -24.62 13.96 -11.32
C ILE A 252 -24.89 15.42 -11.67
N LYS A 253 -23.86 16.17 -12.07
CA LYS A 253 -23.99 17.59 -12.45
C LYS A 253 -24.95 17.78 -13.62
N ILE A 254 -24.85 16.95 -14.66
CA ILE A 254 -25.71 17.03 -15.86
C ILE A 254 -27.18 16.78 -15.51
N LEU A 255 -27.44 15.80 -14.65
CA LEU A 255 -28.81 15.38 -14.38
C LEU A 255 -29.48 16.15 -13.24
N THR A 256 -28.71 16.70 -12.30
CA THR A 256 -29.26 17.27 -11.06
C THR A 256 -28.76 18.66 -10.71
N ASN A 257 -27.75 19.19 -11.39
CA ASN A 257 -27.02 20.42 -11.04
C ASN A 257 -26.35 20.41 -9.64
N LEU A 258 -26.35 19.28 -8.96
CA LEU A 258 -25.66 19.14 -7.67
C LEU A 258 -24.18 18.84 -7.89
N GLU A 259 -23.36 19.25 -6.94
CA GLU A 259 -21.94 18.93 -6.89
C GLU A 259 -21.61 18.17 -5.62
N VAL A 260 -20.88 17.08 -5.79
CA VAL A 260 -20.39 16.29 -4.64
C VAL A 260 -19.26 17.08 -3.96
N PRO A 261 -19.34 17.37 -2.65
CA PRO A 261 -18.33 18.11 -1.93
C PRO A 261 -16.93 17.47 -2.05
N LYS A 262 -15.88 18.29 -1.88
CA LYS A 262 -14.49 17.80 -1.85
C LYS A 262 -14.31 16.75 -0.75
N GLY A 263 -13.77 15.60 -1.12
CA GLY A 263 -13.59 14.46 -0.19
C GLY A 263 -14.87 13.71 0.19
N GLY A 264 -16.04 14.18 -0.27
CA GLY A 264 -17.34 13.56 -0.06
C GLY A 264 -17.68 12.50 -1.13
N ILE A 265 -18.74 11.75 -0.85
CA ILE A 265 -19.33 10.74 -1.75
C ILE A 265 -20.75 11.16 -2.16
N PRO A 266 -21.31 10.65 -3.26
CA PRO A 266 -22.68 10.98 -3.69
C PRO A 266 -23.74 10.74 -2.62
N ALA A 267 -23.58 9.73 -1.77
CA ALA A 267 -24.49 9.44 -0.67
C ALA A 267 -24.58 10.56 0.39
N ASP A 268 -23.57 11.42 0.51
CA ASP A 268 -23.58 12.55 1.46
C ASP A 268 -24.55 13.66 1.03
N ILE A 269 -24.91 13.69 -0.25
CA ILE A 269 -25.88 14.63 -0.84
C ILE A 269 -27.16 13.91 -1.31
N GLY A 270 -27.44 12.73 -0.78
CA GLY A 270 -28.67 11.98 -1.08
C GLY A 270 -28.71 11.31 -2.44
N LEU A 271 -27.57 11.09 -3.09
CA LEU A 271 -27.48 10.49 -4.43
C LEU A 271 -26.81 9.14 -4.40
N MET A 272 -27.25 8.25 -5.28
CA MET A 272 -26.60 6.97 -5.55
C MET A 272 -26.45 6.80 -7.06
N VAL A 273 -25.26 6.40 -7.52
CA VAL A 273 -25.00 6.14 -8.94
C VAL A 273 -24.64 4.67 -9.14
N GLN A 274 -25.27 4.00 -10.10
CA GLN A 274 -24.97 2.61 -10.46
C GLN A 274 -24.79 2.48 -11.98
N ASN A 275 -23.84 1.64 -12.41
CA ASN A 275 -23.62 1.34 -13.82
C ASN A 275 -24.58 0.23 -14.30
N VAL A 276 -24.99 0.26 -15.57
CA VAL A 276 -25.94 -0.70 -16.19
C VAL A 276 -25.44 -2.15 -16.13
N GLY A 277 -24.14 -2.42 -16.33
CA GLY A 277 -23.60 -3.75 -16.22
C GLY A 277 -23.63 -4.30 -14.79
N SER A 278 -23.42 -3.44 -13.78
CA SER A 278 -23.55 -3.84 -12.36
C SER A 278 -24.99 -4.18 -12.01
N LEU A 279 -25.97 -3.49 -12.58
CA LEU A 279 -27.40 -3.75 -12.39
C LEU A 279 -27.82 -5.06 -13.05
N GLN A 280 -27.37 -5.33 -14.26
CA GLN A 280 -27.59 -6.60 -14.93
C GLN A 280 -27.01 -7.78 -14.10
N ALA A 281 -25.80 -7.60 -13.55
CA ALA A 281 -25.20 -8.62 -12.68
C ALA A 281 -25.99 -8.81 -11.36
N ILE A 282 -26.58 -7.75 -10.79
CA ILE A 282 -27.46 -7.83 -9.62
C ILE A 282 -28.70 -8.63 -9.95
N ALA A 283 -29.37 -8.37 -11.09
CA ALA A 283 -30.55 -9.14 -11.52
C ALA A 283 -30.20 -10.62 -11.65
N ARG A 284 -29.10 -10.97 -12.31
CA ARG A 284 -28.70 -12.37 -12.44
C ARG A 284 -28.35 -13.01 -11.11
N ALA A 285 -27.68 -12.31 -10.22
CA ALA A 285 -27.31 -12.83 -8.91
C ALA A 285 -28.54 -13.11 -8.03
N ILE A 286 -29.50 -12.19 -8.01
CA ILE A 286 -30.67 -12.34 -7.15
C ILE A 286 -31.69 -13.28 -7.78
N VAL A 287 -32.11 -13.03 -9.04
CA VAL A 287 -33.21 -13.77 -9.66
C VAL A 287 -32.80 -15.17 -10.08
N HIS A 288 -31.55 -15.34 -10.55
CA HIS A 288 -31.07 -16.64 -11.06
C HIS A 288 -30.06 -17.32 -10.15
N GLY A 289 -29.57 -16.64 -9.10
CA GLY A 289 -28.54 -17.16 -8.21
C GLY A 289 -27.12 -17.19 -8.84
N GLU A 290 -26.92 -16.57 -10.02
CA GLU A 290 -25.65 -16.61 -10.73
C GLU A 290 -24.66 -15.57 -10.20
N PRO A 291 -23.52 -15.96 -9.65
CA PRO A 291 -22.48 -15.01 -9.22
C PRO A 291 -21.79 -14.34 -10.41
N LEU A 292 -21.05 -13.26 -10.16
CA LEU A 292 -20.30 -12.55 -11.20
C LEU A 292 -19.10 -13.38 -11.66
N ILE A 293 -19.29 -14.16 -12.72
CA ILE A 293 -18.28 -15.05 -13.31
C ILE A 293 -17.89 -14.67 -14.75
N ARG A 294 -18.61 -13.74 -15.36
CA ARG A 294 -18.39 -13.26 -16.74
C ARG A 294 -18.80 -11.81 -16.89
N ARG A 295 -18.29 -11.16 -17.89
CA ARG A 295 -18.70 -9.81 -18.26
C ARG A 295 -18.66 -9.60 -19.76
N VAL A 296 -19.35 -8.55 -20.25
CA VAL A 296 -19.20 -8.10 -21.63
C VAL A 296 -17.89 -7.33 -21.78
N VAL A 297 -17.13 -7.70 -22.82
CA VAL A 297 -15.87 -7.07 -23.20
C VAL A 297 -15.93 -6.67 -24.66
N THR A 298 -15.62 -5.40 -24.96
CA THR A 298 -15.48 -4.91 -26.33
C THR A 298 -14.11 -5.31 -26.89
N LEU A 299 -14.09 -5.97 -28.05
CA LEU A 299 -12.91 -6.23 -28.85
C LEU A 299 -12.93 -5.29 -30.04
N THR A 300 -11.98 -4.38 -30.18
CA THR A 300 -12.02 -3.29 -31.14
C THR A 300 -10.64 -2.83 -31.56
N GLY A 301 -10.57 -1.96 -32.57
CA GLY A 301 -9.37 -1.48 -33.22
C GLY A 301 -9.10 -2.20 -34.54
N ASP A 302 -8.41 -1.51 -35.46
CA ASP A 302 -8.15 -1.99 -36.84
C ASP A 302 -7.31 -3.26 -36.90
N CYS A 303 -6.68 -3.67 -35.80
CA CYS A 303 -5.96 -4.92 -35.72
C CYS A 303 -6.86 -6.16 -35.52
N PHE A 304 -8.15 -6.00 -35.22
CA PHE A 304 -9.12 -7.10 -35.19
C PHE A 304 -9.82 -7.27 -36.54
N ARG A 305 -9.91 -8.51 -37.03
CA ARG A 305 -10.71 -8.84 -38.23
C ARG A 305 -12.19 -8.94 -37.95
N LYS A 306 -12.55 -9.23 -36.70
CA LYS A 306 -13.93 -9.43 -36.23
C LYS A 306 -14.16 -8.62 -34.95
N PRO A 307 -14.12 -7.26 -35.02
CA PRO A 307 -14.39 -6.46 -33.83
C PRO A 307 -15.85 -6.66 -33.41
N ARG A 308 -16.11 -6.79 -32.11
CA ARG A 308 -17.41 -7.02 -31.52
C ARG A 308 -17.40 -7.03 -29.99
N ASN A 309 -18.57 -7.17 -29.39
CA ASN A 309 -18.71 -7.42 -27.96
C ASN A 309 -18.85 -8.92 -27.69
N VAL A 310 -18.21 -9.40 -26.62
CA VAL A 310 -18.25 -10.80 -26.22
C VAL A 310 -18.52 -10.96 -24.74
N TRP A 311 -19.26 -11.99 -24.34
CA TRP A 311 -19.25 -12.50 -22.99
C TRP A 311 -17.96 -13.26 -22.76
N ALA A 312 -17.05 -12.68 -22.01
CA ALA A 312 -15.80 -13.30 -21.60
C ALA A 312 -15.89 -13.79 -20.15
N LEU A 313 -15.49 -15.03 -19.90
CA LEU A 313 -15.34 -15.55 -18.54
C LEU A 313 -14.23 -14.75 -17.82
N LEU A 314 -14.43 -14.50 -16.53
CA LEU A 314 -13.38 -13.89 -15.71
C LEU A 314 -12.17 -14.83 -15.67
N GLY A 315 -10.98 -14.27 -15.75
CA GLY A 315 -9.75 -15.04 -15.84
C GLY A 315 -9.33 -15.46 -17.26
N THR A 316 -10.15 -15.24 -18.30
CA THR A 316 -9.77 -15.51 -19.69
C THR A 316 -8.53 -14.70 -20.06
N PRO A 317 -7.40 -15.34 -20.48
CA PRO A 317 -6.26 -14.60 -21.00
C PRO A 317 -6.64 -13.81 -22.24
N VAL A 318 -6.19 -12.56 -22.37
CA VAL A 318 -6.43 -11.74 -23.56
C VAL A 318 -5.97 -12.45 -24.83
N GLN A 319 -4.90 -13.23 -24.77
CA GLN A 319 -4.39 -14.02 -25.90
C GLN A 319 -5.43 -14.98 -26.50
N ALA A 320 -6.28 -15.57 -25.67
CA ALA A 320 -7.36 -16.46 -26.14
C ALA A 320 -8.36 -15.69 -27.02
N LEU A 321 -8.78 -14.51 -26.59
CA LEU A 321 -9.67 -13.62 -27.35
C LEU A 321 -8.99 -13.12 -28.64
N LEU A 322 -7.71 -12.79 -28.61
CA LEU A 322 -6.95 -12.38 -29.78
C LEU A 322 -6.92 -13.48 -30.86
N ASN A 323 -6.70 -14.71 -30.44
CA ASN A 323 -6.67 -15.87 -31.33
C ASN A 323 -8.04 -16.14 -31.97
N GLU A 324 -9.10 -16.11 -31.18
CA GLU A 324 -10.48 -16.43 -31.63
C GLU A 324 -11.02 -15.36 -32.58
N PHE A 325 -10.77 -14.07 -32.29
CA PHE A 325 -11.35 -12.96 -33.07
C PHE A 325 -10.41 -12.39 -34.14
N GLY A 326 -9.36 -13.13 -34.50
CA GLY A 326 -8.55 -12.87 -35.68
C GLY A 326 -7.71 -11.61 -35.56
N TYR A 327 -7.07 -11.42 -34.41
CA TYR A 327 -6.11 -10.34 -34.19
C TYR A 327 -4.90 -10.45 -35.13
N LYS A 328 -4.50 -9.35 -35.69
CA LYS A 328 -3.29 -9.22 -36.50
C LYS A 328 -2.52 -7.99 -36.05
N ALA A 329 -1.43 -8.23 -35.34
CA ALA A 329 -0.60 -7.16 -34.80
C ALA A 329 -0.12 -6.18 -35.87
N ASP A 330 -0.07 -4.88 -35.56
CA ASP A 330 0.63 -3.90 -36.38
C ASP A 330 2.12 -4.28 -36.42
N LYS A 331 2.70 -4.33 -37.62
CA LYS A 331 4.09 -4.78 -37.81
C LYS A 331 5.15 -3.85 -37.20
N LYS A 332 4.81 -2.53 -37.06
CA LYS A 332 5.77 -1.53 -36.58
C LYS A 332 5.52 -1.11 -35.14
N LEU A 333 4.27 -1.14 -34.69
CA LEU A 333 3.88 -0.68 -33.37
C LEU A 333 2.77 -1.58 -32.79
N PRO A 334 3.08 -2.82 -32.42
CA PRO A 334 2.09 -3.70 -31.80
C PRO A 334 1.72 -3.17 -30.40
N ARG A 335 0.45 -2.85 -30.21
CA ARG A 335 -0.08 -2.38 -28.92
C ARG A 335 -1.38 -3.10 -28.60
N LEU A 336 -1.54 -3.43 -27.34
CA LEU A 336 -2.79 -3.90 -26.76
C LEU A 336 -3.12 -3.01 -25.57
N ILE A 337 -4.29 -2.40 -25.60
CA ILE A 337 -4.74 -1.49 -24.57
C ILE A 337 -5.93 -2.13 -23.85
N MET A 338 -5.84 -2.23 -22.53
CA MET A 338 -6.99 -2.58 -21.68
C MET A 338 -7.78 -1.30 -21.40
N GLY A 339 -9.04 -1.26 -21.83
CA GLY A 339 -9.87 -0.05 -21.81
C GLY A 339 -9.83 0.71 -23.14
N GLY A 340 -10.24 2.00 -23.10
CA GLY A 340 -10.23 2.87 -24.26
C GLY A 340 -8.94 3.70 -24.40
N PRO A 341 -8.89 4.60 -25.40
CA PRO A 341 -7.69 5.39 -25.67
C PRO A 341 -7.44 6.50 -24.65
N MET A 342 -8.47 6.92 -23.90
CA MET A 342 -8.38 8.06 -22.97
C MET A 342 -7.96 7.62 -21.57
N MET A 343 -8.61 6.58 -21.02
CA MET A 343 -8.38 6.11 -19.64
C MET A 343 -7.67 4.76 -19.57
N GLY A 344 -7.56 4.03 -20.66
CA GLY A 344 -6.93 2.73 -20.73
C GLY A 344 -5.41 2.76 -20.49
N PHE A 345 -4.81 1.58 -20.51
CA PHE A 345 -3.36 1.41 -20.36
C PHE A 345 -2.87 0.26 -21.25
N THR A 346 -1.64 0.37 -21.73
CA THR A 346 -1.00 -0.66 -22.56
C THR A 346 -0.65 -1.88 -21.72
N LEU A 347 -1.05 -3.06 -22.20
CA LEU A 347 -0.72 -4.34 -21.58
C LEU A 347 0.74 -4.71 -21.83
N PRO A 348 1.47 -5.27 -20.84
CA PRO A 348 2.85 -5.74 -21.02
C PRO A 348 2.94 -6.95 -21.95
N HIS A 349 1.93 -7.81 -21.95
CA HIS A 349 1.78 -8.98 -22.82
C HIS A 349 0.32 -9.47 -22.82
N ALA A 350 -0.01 -10.34 -23.77
CA ALA A 350 -1.39 -10.82 -23.97
C ALA A 350 -1.83 -11.95 -23.00
N GLN A 351 -0.95 -12.46 -22.11
CA GLN A 351 -1.33 -13.47 -21.10
C GLN A 351 -2.02 -12.86 -19.87
N VAL A 352 -2.26 -11.57 -19.87
CA VAL A 352 -2.99 -10.88 -18.82
C VAL A 352 -4.46 -11.31 -18.84
N PRO A 353 -5.07 -11.65 -17.68
CA PRO A 353 -6.44 -12.12 -17.63
C PRO A 353 -7.49 -10.99 -17.68
N ILE A 354 -8.67 -11.32 -18.20
CA ILE A 354 -9.88 -10.50 -18.07
C ILE A 354 -10.32 -10.51 -16.59
N THR A 355 -10.54 -9.34 -16.04
CA THR A 355 -10.98 -9.15 -14.65
C THR A 355 -12.36 -8.49 -14.58
N LYS A 356 -12.94 -8.37 -13.39
CA LYS A 356 -14.25 -7.72 -13.18
C LYS A 356 -14.32 -6.29 -13.72
N THR A 357 -13.20 -5.59 -13.86
CA THR A 357 -13.11 -4.20 -14.34
C THR A 357 -12.73 -4.07 -15.82
N ALA A 358 -12.32 -5.15 -16.48
CA ALA A 358 -11.87 -5.14 -17.88
C ALA A 358 -13.07 -5.06 -18.83
N ASN A 359 -13.35 -3.93 -19.46
CA ASN A 359 -14.50 -3.71 -20.35
C ASN A 359 -14.16 -3.66 -21.85
N CYS A 360 -12.88 -3.53 -22.19
CA CYS A 360 -12.45 -3.40 -23.59
C CYS A 360 -11.00 -3.86 -23.77
N ILE A 361 -10.75 -4.50 -24.89
CA ILE A 361 -9.42 -4.74 -25.46
C ILE A 361 -9.35 -3.98 -26.77
N LEU A 362 -8.60 -2.91 -26.78
CA LEU A 362 -8.36 -2.08 -27.96
C LEU A 362 -7.00 -2.44 -28.57
N ALA A 363 -7.01 -2.86 -29.82
CA ALA A 363 -5.82 -3.21 -30.59
C ALA A 363 -5.72 -2.31 -31.82
N PRO A 364 -5.18 -1.08 -31.66
CA PRO A 364 -5.13 -0.11 -32.71
C PRO A 364 -3.93 -0.34 -33.63
N THR A 365 -4.05 0.08 -34.89
CA THR A 365 -2.89 0.32 -35.76
C THR A 365 -2.19 1.63 -35.38
N ARG A 366 -0.95 1.81 -35.85
CA ARG A 366 -0.21 3.07 -35.67
C ARG A 366 -0.87 4.28 -36.36
N ASN A 367 -1.69 4.04 -37.39
CA ASN A 367 -2.40 5.11 -38.10
C ASN A 367 -3.70 5.51 -37.39
N GLU A 368 -4.30 4.57 -36.67
CA GLU A 368 -5.54 4.75 -35.91
C GLU A 368 -5.28 5.52 -34.60
N LEU A 369 -4.25 5.15 -33.88
CA LEU A 369 -3.74 5.89 -32.73
C LEU A 369 -2.25 6.16 -32.94
N THR A 370 -1.92 7.39 -33.26
CA THR A 370 -0.53 7.82 -33.35
C THR A 370 0.08 7.85 -31.96
N SER A 371 1.34 7.51 -31.84
CA SER A 371 2.12 7.78 -30.64
C SER A 371 3.28 8.68 -31.03
N SER A 372 3.48 9.77 -30.31
CA SER A 372 4.74 10.48 -30.36
C SER A 372 5.66 9.96 -29.26
N ASP A 373 6.91 9.69 -29.62
CA ASP A 373 7.93 9.26 -28.66
C ASP A 373 8.58 10.44 -27.93
N ASN A 374 8.25 11.67 -28.32
CA ASN A 374 8.91 12.88 -27.82
C ASN A 374 7.92 13.88 -27.23
N GLU A 375 7.94 14.04 -25.91
CA GLU A 375 7.31 15.15 -25.22
C GLU A 375 7.94 16.47 -25.65
N MET A 376 7.14 17.39 -26.20
CA MET A 376 7.59 18.74 -26.54
C MET A 376 7.42 19.68 -25.34
N ALA A 377 8.14 20.80 -25.34
CA ALA A 377 8.01 21.79 -24.29
C ALA A 377 6.61 22.42 -24.30
N CYS A 378 6.06 22.69 -23.12
CA CYS A 378 4.76 23.33 -22.98
C CYS A 378 4.78 24.76 -23.55
N ILE A 379 3.88 25.06 -24.51
CA ILE A 379 3.74 26.38 -25.15
C ILE A 379 2.77 27.32 -24.41
N ARG A 380 2.22 26.90 -23.27
CA ARG A 380 1.31 27.67 -22.39
C ARG A 380 0.01 28.10 -23.08
N CYS A 381 -0.55 27.28 -23.99
CA CYS A 381 -1.78 27.62 -24.74
C CYS A 381 -3.05 27.64 -23.87
N GLY A 382 -3.09 27.01 -22.68
CA GLY A 382 -4.25 27.00 -21.78
C GLY A 382 -5.28 25.90 -22.05
N GLN A 383 -5.28 25.25 -23.21
CA GLN A 383 -6.31 24.29 -23.65
C GLN A 383 -6.55 23.16 -22.65
N CYS A 384 -5.50 22.68 -21.96
CA CYS A 384 -5.61 21.64 -20.95
C CYS A 384 -6.45 22.06 -19.73
N ALA A 385 -6.42 23.34 -19.35
CA ALA A 385 -7.23 23.87 -18.26
C ALA A 385 -8.69 24.05 -18.70
N GLU A 386 -8.93 24.53 -19.94
CA GLU A 386 -10.25 24.66 -20.52
C GLU A 386 -10.96 23.30 -20.68
N ALA A 387 -10.22 22.26 -21.08
CA ALA A 387 -10.76 20.91 -21.23
C ALA A 387 -10.99 20.18 -19.90
N CYS A 388 -10.48 20.68 -18.76
CA CYS A 388 -10.55 19.97 -17.49
C CYS A 388 -11.97 19.94 -16.90
N PRO A 389 -12.61 18.75 -16.73
CA PRO A 389 -13.98 18.63 -16.24
C PRO A 389 -14.14 18.90 -14.74
N VAL A 390 -13.06 19.15 -14.04
CA VAL A 390 -12.99 19.45 -12.60
C VAL A 390 -12.23 20.75 -12.32
N SER A 391 -12.05 21.59 -13.35
CA SER A 391 -11.47 22.94 -13.26
C SER A 391 -10.11 23.02 -12.57
N LEU A 392 -9.25 22.00 -12.77
CA LEU A 392 -7.87 22.02 -12.29
C LEU A 392 -6.96 22.83 -13.21
N LEU A 393 -5.72 23.00 -12.79
CA LEU A 393 -4.66 23.64 -13.55
C LEU A 393 -3.62 22.60 -14.02
N PRO A 394 -3.90 21.82 -15.10
CA PRO A 394 -3.09 20.69 -15.49
C PRO A 394 -1.63 21.05 -15.78
N GLN A 395 -1.38 22.19 -16.36
CA GLN A 395 -0.03 22.66 -16.64
C GLN A 395 0.79 22.87 -15.37
N GLN A 396 0.23 23.52 -14.34
CA GLN A 396 0.93 23.74 -13.07
C GLN A 396 1.13 22.43 -12.33
N LEU A 397 0.12 21.58 -12.29
CA LEU A 397 0.22 20.24 -11.72
C LEU A 397 1.34 19.41 -12.35
N GLN A 398 1.50 19.47 -13.67
CA GLN A 398 2.57 18.78 -14.39
C GLN A 398 3.96 19.32 -14.00
N TRP A 399 4.12 20.64 -13.90
CA TRP A 399 5.39 21.23 -13.49
C TRP A 399 5.81 20.80 -12.09
N HIS A 400 4.90 20.88 -11.12
CA HIS A 400 5.17 20.47 -9.75
C HIS A 400 5.36 18.95 -9.64
N ALA A 401 4.58 18.14 -10.38
CA ALA A 401 4.76 16.68 -10.40
C ALA A 401 6.13 16.29 -10.99
N LYS A 402 6.56 16.94 -12.07
CA LYS A 402 7.87 16.72 -12.71
C LYS A 402 9.03 17.21 -11.85
N ALA A 403 8.83 18.22 -11.03
CA ALA A 403 9.78 18.75 -10.05
C ALA A 403 9.75 18.00 -8.70
N GLU A 404 8.90 16.96 -8.54
CA GLU A 404 8.69 16.20 -7.32
C GLU A 404 8.22 17.05 -6.12
N GLU A 405 7.63 18.21 -6.40
CA GLU A 405 7.05 19.12 -5.40
C GLU A 405 5.62 18.67 -5.04
N PHE A 406 5.49 17.53 -4.39
CA PHE A 406 4.19 16.89 -4.16
C PHE A 406 3.26 17.67 -3.23
N ASP A 407 3.81 18.42 -2.29
CA ASP A 407 3.03 19.30 -1.41
C ASP A 407 2.28 20.36 -2.24
N LYS A 408 2.93 20.90 -3.29
CA LYS A 408 2.29 21.83 -4.25
C LYS A 408 1.22 21.14 -5.08
N CYS A 409 1.44 19.88 -5.44
CA CYS A 409 0.42 19.11 -6.13
C CYS A 409 -0.83 18.90 -5.25
N GLU A 410 -0.68 18.70 -3.93
CA GLU A 410 -1.80 18.60 -2.99
C GLU A 410 -2.49 19.96 -2.79
N GLU A 411 -1.77 21.07 -2.66
CA GLU A 411 -2.31 22.44 -2.61
C GLU A 411 -3.15 22.75 -3.85
N LEU A 412 -2.72 22.30 -5.04
CA LEU A 412 -3.42 22.46 -6.32
C LEU A 412 -4.51 21.38 -6.55
N ASN A 413 -4.90 20.66 -5.53
CA ASN A 413 -5.98 19.68 -5.55
C ASN A 413 -5.76 18.51 -6.52
N LEU A 414 -4.53 18.02 -6.70
CA LEU A 414 -4.26 16.86 -7.57
C LEU A 414 -5.16 15.65 -7.26
N LYS A 415 -5.58 15.47 -6.01
CA LYS A 415 -6.48 14.39 -5.59
C LYS A 415 -7.84 14.42 -6.29
N ASP A 416 -8.31 15.59 -6.71
CA ASP A 416 -9.60 15.75 -7.42
C ASP A 416 -9.51 15.41 -8.91
N CYS A 417 -8.31 15.24 -9.47
CA CYS A 417 -8.12 14.77 -10.83
C CYS A 417 -8.71 13.38 -11.02
N ILE A 418 -9.64 13.22 -11.97
CA ILE A 418 -10.31 11.95 -12.30
C ILE A 418 -9.56 11.12 -13.35
N GLU A 419 -8.37 11.59 -13.80
CA GLU A 419 -7.49 10.90 -14.75
C GLU A 419 -8.15 10.60 -16.10
N CYS A 420 -9.12 11.42 -16.50
CA CYS A 420 -9.91 11.22 -17.72
C CYS A 420 -9.12 11.40 -19.02
N GLY A 421 -7.93 11.97 -19.02
CA GLY A 421 -7.12 12.16 -20.23
C GLY A 421 -7.49 13.37 -21.09
N ALA A 422 -8.59 14.08 -20.83
CA ALA A 422 -9.02 15.21 -21.67
C ALA A 422 -7.92 16.27 -21.86
N CYS A 423 -7.20 16.61 -20.79
CA CYS A 423 -6.10 17.57 -20.84
C CYS A 423 -4.91 17.09 -21.69
N ALA A 424 -4.60 15.80 -21.67
CA ALA A 424 -3.54 15.23 -22.50
C ALA A 424 -3.96 15.17 -23.98
N TYR A 425 -5.24 14.84 -24.26
CA TYR A 425 -5.79 14.77 -25.61
C TYR A 425 -5.72 16.10 -26.35
N VAL A 426 -6.00 17.23 -25.68
CA VAL A 426 -5.97 18.58 -26.29
C VAL A 426 -4.57 19.21 -26.28
N CYS A 427 -3.55 18.55 -25.73
CA CYS A 427 -2.23 19.13 -25.61
C CYS A 427 -1.47 19.11 -26.95
N PRO A 428 -1.18 20.25 -27.58
CA PRO A 428 -0.45 20.27 -28.85
C PRO A 428 1.03 19.90 -28.70
N SER A 429 1.54 19.90 -27.44
CA SER A 429 2.91 19.46 -27.13
C SER A 429 2.98 18.00 -26.73
N GLU A 430 1.87 17.24 -26.85
CA GLU A 430 1.78 15.81 -26.58
C GLU A 430 2.34 15.38 -25.23
N ILE A 431 2.21 16.25 -24.21
CA ILE A 431 2.68 16.01 -22.85
C ILE A 431 1.79 14.94 -22.21
N PRO A 432 2.37 13.83 -21.66
CA PRO A 432 1.59 12.78 -21.02
C PRO A 432 1.13 13.18 -19.62
N LEU A 433 0.30 14.22 -19.52
CA LEU A 433 -0.12 14.89 -18.28
C LEU A 433 -0.64 13.90 -17.24
N VAL A 434 -1.53 12.98 -17.64
CA VAL A 434 -2.13 12.00 -16.72
C VAL A 434 -1.12 11.05 -16.14
N GLN A 435 -0.06 10.69 -16.88
CA GLN A 435 0.99 9.82 -16.37
C GLN A 435 1.76 10.48 -15.23
N TYR A 436 2.10 11.77 -15.36
CA TYR A 436 2.70 12.55 -14.26
C TYR A 436 1.79 12.58 -13.03
N TYR A 437 0.46 12.74 -13.24
CA TYR A 437 -0.48 12.79 -12.10
C TYR A 437 -0.64 11.44 -11.41
N ARG A 438 -0.69 10.34 -12.16
CA ARG A 438 -0.71 8.99 -11.59
C ARG A 438 0.53 8.70 -10.76
N GLN A 439 1.70 9.08 -11.27
CA GLN A 439 2.96 8.93 -10.55
C GLN A 439 2.98 9.78 -9.27
N ALA A 440 2.63 11.07 -9.37
CA ALA A 440 2.58 11.96 -8.21
C ALA A 440 1.57 11.49 -7.15
N LYS A 441 0.37 11.05 -7.54
CA LYS A 441 -0.62 10.47 -6.62
C LYS A 441 -0.13 9.20 -5.94
N ALA A 442 0.57 8.33 -6.66
CA ALA A 442 1.15 7.12 -6.11
C ALA A 442 2.20 7.46 -5.04
N GLU A 443 3.09 8.40 -5.34
CA GLU A 443 4.13 8.84 -4.42
C GLU A 443 3.56 9.53 -3.17
N ILE A 444 2.61 10.44 -3.32
CA ILE A 444 1.89 11.09 -2.22
C ILE A 444 1.26 10.03 -1.30
N ARG A 445 0.63 9.02 -1.90
CA ARG A 445 0.01 7.92 -1.13
C ARG A 445 1.06 7.10 -0.38
N THR A 446 2.17 6.77 -1.02
CA THR A 446 3.27 6.03 -0.40
C THR A 446 3.83 6.79 0.79
N ARG A 447 4.15 8.08 0.63
CA ARG A 447 4.63 8.96 1.72
C ARG A 447 3.64 9.04 2.88
N SER A 448 2.34 9.14 2.60
CA SER A 448 1.29 9.15 3.63
C SER A 448 1.26 7.83 4.42
N LEU A 449 1.32 6.68 3.73
CA LEU A 449 1.34 5.37 4.37
C LEU A 449 2.61 5.12 5.20
N GLU A 450 3.75 5.59 4.72
CA GLU A 450 5.03 5.52 5.45
C GLU A 450 5.00 6.41 6.70
N ALA A 451 4.48 7.62 6.58
CA ALA A 451 4.30 8.53 7.73
C ALA A 451 3.40 7.92 8.80
N GLU A 452 2.25 7.37 8.41
CA GLU A 452 1.35 6.65 9.33
C GLU A 452 2.01 5.42 9.96
N ALA A 453 2.80 4.67 9.19
CA ALA A 453 3.53 3.51 9.68
C ALA A 453 4.62 3.92 10.69
N ALA A 454 5.34 5.00 10.41
CA ALA A 454 6.35 5.57 11.30
C ALA A 454 5.72 6.08 12.60
N GLU A 455 4.58 6.77 12.54
CA GLU A 455 3.85 7.25 13.71
C GLU A 455 3.35 6.08 14.58
N ARG A 456 2.76 5.04 13.95
CA ARG A 456 2.36 3.82 14.66
C ARG A 456 3.56 3.09 15.29
N ALA A 457 4.70 3.05 14.62
CA ALA A 457 5.91 2.45 15.16
C ALA A 457 6.43 3.25 16.36
N LYS A 458 6.43 4.59 16.26
CA LYS A 458 6.80 5.50 17.36
C LYS A 458 5.90 5.31 18.57
N ALA A 459 4.58 5.30 18.37
CA ALA A 459 3.62 5.08 19.45
C ALA A 459 3.83 3.74 20.16
N ARG A 460 4.04 2.65 19.40
CA ARG A 460 4.37 1.31 19.97
C ARG A 460 5.67 1.31 20.76
N PHE A 461 6.68 2.05 20.28
CA PHE A 461 7.96 2.16 20.97
C PHE A 461 7.81 2.92 22.30
N GLU A 462 7.09 4.03 22.30
CA GLU A 462 6.80 4.83 23.51
C GLU A 462 5.98 4.03 24.52
N GLU A 463 4.96 3.31 24.09
CA GLU A 463 4.17 2.41 24.94
C GLU A 463 5.05 1.29 25.56
N LYS A 464 5.90 0.66 24.75
CA LYS A 464 6.84 -0.36 25.24
C LYS A 464 7.82 0.23 26.27
N LYS A 465 8.35 1.43 26.03
CA LYS A 465 9.26 2.13 26.93
C LYS A 465 8.56 2.44 28.26
N ALA A 466 7.36 3.00 28.22
CA ALA A 466 6.55 3.31 29.39
C ALA A 466 6.18 2.04 30.20
N ARG A 467 5.93 0.91 29.53
CA ARG A 467 5.70 -0.38 30.18
C ARG A 467 6.96 -0.87 30.89
N MET A 468 8.12 -0.80 30.23
CA MET A 468 9.38 -1.22 30.84
C MET A 468 9.75 -0.36 32.06
N GLU A 469 9.48 0.94 32.03
CA GLU A 469 9.71 1.87 33.15
C GLU A 469 8.76 1.54 34.32
N ARG A 470 7.48 1.25 34.05
CA ARG A 470 6.53 0.79 35.10
C ARG A 470 6.97 -0.52 35.73
N ASP A 471 7.33 -1.53 34.91
CA ASP A 471 7.81 -2.82 35.39
C ASP A 471 9.10 -2.67 36.25
N LYS A 472 9.98 -1.74 35.88
CA LYS A 472 11.18 -1.41 36.66
C LYS A 472 10.83 -0.76 38.00
N ALA A 473 9.96 0.22 37.99
CA ALA A 473 9.49 0.90 39.19
C ALA A 473 8.76 -0.05 40.17
N GLU A 474 7.92 -0.96 39.66
CA GLU A 474 7.28 -1.98 40.46
C GLU A 474 8.27 -2.95 41.10
N ARG A 475 9.32 -3.38 40.35
CA ARG A 475 10.38 -4.22 40.92
C ARG A 475 11.15 -3.49 42.04
N GLU A 476 11.51 -2.23 41.81
CA GLU A 476 12.19 -1.40 42.80
C GLU A 476 11.31 -1.23 44.07
N ASN A 477 10.01 -1.01 43.89
CA ASN A 477 9.08 -0.86 44.99
C ASN A 477 8.91 -2.20 45.76
N ARG A 478 8.80 -3.35 45.09
CA ARG A 478 8.81 -4.66 45.75
C ARG A 478 10.08 -4.90 46.56
N PHE A 479 11.25 -4.53 46.01
CA PHE A 479 12.52 -4.66 46.74
C PHE A 479 12.55 -3.75 47.98
N LYS A 480 12.05 -2.52 47.88
CA LYS A 480 11.94 -1.59 49.02
C LYS A 480 11.00 -2.13 50.10
N GLN A 481 9.82 -2.59 49.72
CA GLN A 481 8.84 -3.18 50.62
C GLN A 481 9.43 -4.44 51.35
N ALA A 482 10.01 -5.36 50.59
CA ALA A 482 10.62 -6.56 51.14
C ALA A 482 11.81 -6.22 52.09
N ALA A 483 12.54 -5.13 51.84
CA ALA A 483 13.61 -4.65 52.73
C ALA A 483 13.06 -4.01 54.01
N GLU A 484 11.98 -3.26 53.90
CA GLU A 484 11.26 -2.68 55.05
C GLU A 484 10.60 -3.74 55.91
N ASP A 485 9.98 -4.75 55.30
CA ASP A 485 9.35 -5.86 56.05
C ASP A 485 10.39 -6.68 56.81
N ARG A 486 11.53 -7.01 56.20
CA ARG A 486 12.67 -7.64 56.88
C ARG A 486 13.19 -6.79 58.02
N ARG A 487 13.24 -5.46 57.83
CA ARG A 487 13.70 -4.52 58.87
C ARG A 487 12.71 -4.51 60.07
N LYS A 488 11.37 -4.55 59.76
CA LYS A 488 10.34 -4.62 60.80
C LYS A 488 10.38 -5.99 61.57
N GLU A 489 10.56 -7.10 60.85
CA GLU A 489 10.71 -8.42 61.43
C GLU A 489 11.94 -8.49 62.35
N MET A 490 13.10 -7.95 61.93
CA MET A 490 14.30 -7.87 62.74
C MET A 490 14.13 -6.96 63.97
N GLN A 491 13.34 -5.90 63.89
CA GLN A 491 13.04 -5.03 65.05
C GLN A 491 12.09 -5.73 66.05
N GLN A 492 11.17 -6.58 65.58
CA GLN A 492 10.24 -7.31 66.46
C GLN A 492 10.89 -8.50 67.17
N GLN A 493 12.01 -9.03 66.63
CA GLN A 493 12.76 -10.15 67.21
C GLN A 493 13.81 -9.72 68.27
N GLY A 494 13.75 -8.51 68.83
CA GLY A 494 14.54 -8.08 70.00
C GLY A 494 16.05 -7.87 69.75
N GLY A 495 16.45 -7.70 68.46
CA GLY A 495 17.86 -7.55 68.07
C GLY A 495 18.37 -6.11 67.95
N SER A 496 17.87 -5.13 68.69
CA SER A 496 18.23 -3.70 68.53
C SER A 496 19.73 -3.45 68.77
N ASP A 497 20.34 -4.14 69.72
CA ASP A 497 21.77 -3.92 70.12
C ASP A 497 22.75 -4.63 69.14
N ALA A 498 22.40 -5.75 68.60
CA ALA A 498 23.19 -6.43 67.56
C ALA A 498 23.21 -5.70 66.23
N ILE A 499 22.06 -5.03 65.87
CA ILE A 499 21.98 -4.22 64.66
C ILE A 499 22.75 -2.93 64.79
N ALA A 500 22.72 -2.24 65.92
CA ALA A 500 23.51 -1.06 66.17
C ALA A 500 25.00 -1.36 66.08
N ALA A 501 25.45 -2.49 66.66
CA ALA A 501 26.84 -2.94 66.59
C ALA A 501 27.27 -3.31 65.18
N ALA A 502 26.38 -3.94 64.37
CA ALA A 502 26.66 -4.26 62.97
C ALA A 502 26.72 -3.02 62.07
N ILE A 503 25.81 -2.04 62.30
CA ILE A 503 25.85 -0.74 61.58
C ILE A 503 27.08 0.05 61.92
N GLU A 504 27.54 0.02 63.19
CA GLU A 504 28.80 0.70 63.58
C GLU A 504 30.01 -0.01 62.99
N ARG A 505 30.03 -1.34 62.91
CA ARG A 505 31.10 -2.09 62.20
C ARG A 505 31.15 -1.76 60.71
N VAL A 506 29.99 -1.71 60.03
CA VAL A 506 29.91 -1.33 58.59
C VAL A 506 30.26 0.15 58.40
N LYS A 507 29.86 1.08 59.28
CA LYS A 507 30.30 2.48 59.22
C LYS A 507 31.81 2.59 59.49
N ALA A 508 32.37 1.86 60.42
CA ALA A 508 33.80 1.85 60.68
C ALA A 508 34.59 1.24 59.52
N GLN A 509 34.07 0.18 58.87
CA GLN A 509 34.64 -0.38 57.63
C GLN A 509 34.55 0.56 56.46
N LYS A 510 33.46 1.33 56.39
CA LYS A 510 33.27 2.34 55.30
C LYS A 510 34.14 3.60 55.52
N ALA A 511 34.38 3.95 56.79
CA ALA A 511 35.30 5.06 57.14
C ALA A 511 36.80 4.67 56.97
N GLN A 512 37.11 3.36 57.02
CA GLN A 512 38.48 2.85 56.70
C GLN A 512 38.66 2.61 55.18
N LEU A 513 37.60 2.71 54.37
CA LEU A 513 37.57 2.58 52.91
C LEU A 513 37.27 3.89 52.18
N GLU A 514 37.64 5.04 52.78
CA GLU A 514 37.73 6.25 51.97
C GLU A 514 39.02 6.13 51.09
N PRO A 515 38.92 5.92 49.82
CA PRO A 515 40.07 5.84 48.95
C PRO A 515 40.52 7.26 48.59
N THR A 516 41.63 7.66 49.15
CA THR A 516 42.51 8.58 48.48
C THR A 516 43.04 7.95 47.21
N ASP A 517 42.25 7.86 46.18
CA ASP A 517 42.79 7.56 44.86
C ASP A 517 41.90 8.12 43.71
N ASN A 518 42.40 9.19 43.17
CA ASN A 518 41.92 9.87 41.96
C ASN A 518 42.26 9.12 40.67
N SER A 519 42.64 7.80 40.75
CA SER A 519 43.17 7.02 39.63
C SER A 519 42.10 6.42 38.71
N VAL A 520 40.81 6.39 39.13
CA VAL A 520 39.72 5.82 38.30
C VAL A 520 39.26 6.76 37.20
N LYS A 521 39.38 8.06 37.42
CA LYS A 521 39.00 9.08 36.42
C LYS A 521 39.87 9.08 35.15
N PRO A 522 41.19 8.93 35.22
CA PRO A 522 42.05 8.86 34.03
C PRO A 522 41.80 7.64 33.16
N ALA A 523 41.55 6.49 33.77
CA ALA A 523 41.28 5.23 33.02
C ALA A 523 39.93 5.27 32.26
N ILE A 524 38.89 5.86 32.85
CA ILE A 524 37.60 6.07 32.17
C ILE A 524 37.74 7.12 31.07
N ALA A 525 38.43 8.22 31.33
CA ALA A 525 38.72 9.25 30.31
C ALA A 525 39.56 8.68 29.15
N ALA A 526 40.57 7.85 29.44
CA ALA A 526 41.35 7.17 28.42
C ALA A 526 40.55 6.14 27.61
N ALA A 527 39.58 5.42 28.23
CA ALA A 527 38.68 4.51 27.53
C ALA A 527 37.71 5.26 26.59
N ILE A 528 37.17 6.40 27.04
CA ILE A 528 36.30 7.26 26.22
C ILE A 528 37.09 7.89 25.07
N ALA A 529 38.33 8.33 25.31
CA ALA A 529 39.21 8.88 24.28
C ALA A 529 39.56 7.82 23.20
N ARG A 530 39.86 6.58 23.61
CA ARG A 530 40.09 5.44 22.68
C ARG A 530 38.86 5.07 21.85
N ALA A 531 37.68 5.11 22.47
CA ALA A 531 36.42 4.84 21.75
C ALA A 531 36.14 5.94 20.70
N LYS A 532 36.36 7.21 21.04
CA LYS A 532 36.24 8.33 20.09
C LYS A 532 37.27 8.28 18.96
N ALA A 533 38.51 7.89 19.26
CA ALA A 533 39.56 7.74 18.25
C ALA A 533 39.22 6.61 17.25
N LYS A 534 38.77 5.45 17.73
CA LYS A 534 38.29 4.33 16.86
C LYS A 534 37.07 4.70 16.02
N GLN A 535 36.20 5.52 16.56
CA GLN A 535 35.02 6.00 15.80
C GLN A 535 35.42 6.99 14.69
N ALA A 536 36.44 7.84 14.96
CA ALA A 536 37.02 8.75 13.96
C ALA A 536 37.77 7.98 12.85
N GLU A 537 38.47 6.91 13.21
CA GLU A 537 39.22 6.06 12.28
C GLU A 537 38.27 5.24 11.37
N ALA A 538 37.16 4.72 11.90
CA ALA A 538 36.09 4.08 11.13
C ALA A 538 35.40 5.06 10.16
N ALA A 539 35.20 6.31 10.57
CA ALA A 539 34.63 7.35 9.71
C ALA A 539 35.58 7.75 8.55
N GLN A 540 36.90 7.66 8.74
CA GLN A 540 37.88 7.91 7.68
C GLN A 540 38.05 6.73 6.69
N SER A 541 37.80 5.50 7.14
CA SER A 541 37.96 4.30 6.31
C SER A 541 36.66 3.88 5.54
N GLY A 542 35.56 4.61 5.69
CA GLY A 542 34.30 4.34 4.99
C GLY A 542 33.57 3.08 5.45
N ALA A 543 33.95 2.48 6.58
CA ALA A 543 33.30 1.32 7.16
C ALA A 543 32.09 1.74 8.01
N SER A 544 30.96 1.10 7.81
CA SER A 544 29.70 1.43 8.51
C SER A 544 29.66 1.02 9.99
N GLU A 545 30.58 0.17 10.46
CA GLU A 545 30.71 -0.22 11.87
C GLU A 545 32.20 -0.42 12.26
N PRO A 546 32.61 -0.03 13.49
CA PRO A 546 33.98 -0.27 13.97
C PRO A 546 34.23 -1.76 14.26
N ASP A 547 35.38 -2.28 13.84
CA ASP A 547 35.79 -3.66 14.14
C ASP A 547 36.00 -3.90 15.64
N ASN A 548 35.10 -4.68 16.23
CA ASN A 548 35.10 -5.05 17.65
C ASN A 548 35.58 -6.47 17.92
N SER A 549 36.20 -7.16 16.94
CA SER A 549 36.64 -8.56 17.04
C SER A 549 37.64 -8.82 18.17
N GLU A 550 38.57 -7.89 18.40
CA GLU A 550 39.54 -7.98 19.53
C GLU A 550 38.86 -7.80 20.89
N MET A 551 37.88 -6.91 21.00
CA MET A 551 37.13 -6.73 22.26
C MET A 551 36.25 -7.92 22.58
N ALA A 552 35.75 -8.60 21.57
CA ALA A 552 34.99 -9.86 21.73
C ALA A 552 35.92 -10.97 22.27
N LYS A 553 37.11 -11.13 21.74
CA LYS A 553 38.15 -12.09 22.24
C LYS A 553 38.56 -11.79 23.67
N LEU A 554 38.83 -10.52 24.02
CA LEU A 554 39.19 -10.09 25.39
C LEU A 554 38.04 -10.36 26.39
N ARG A 555 36.80 -10.23 25.94
CA ARG A 555 35.61 -10.50 26.76
C ARG A 555 35.39 -12.01 27.00
N GLU A 556 35.70 -12.83 26.03
CA GLU A 556 35.71 -14.29 26.18
C GLU A 556 36.84 -14.77 27.10
N GLU A 557 38.01 -14.20 26.97
CA GLU A 557 39.15 -14.55 27.83
C GLU A 557 38.92 -14.13 29.29
N ARG A 558 38.33 -12.95 29.55
CA ARG A 558 37.91 -12.56 30.91
C ARG A 558 36.82 -13.49 31.47
N LYS A 559 35.88 -13.97 30.62
CA LYS A 559 34.89 -14.97 31.06
C LYS A 559 35.55 -16.32 31.41
N ARG A 560 36.58 -16.73 30.68
CA ARG A 560 37.35 -17.96 30.97
C ARG A 560 38.11 -17.81 32.29
N GLN A 561 38.86 -16.70 32.47
CA GLN A 561 39.58 -16.42 33.74
C GLN A 561 38.64 -16.31 34.93
N ALA A 562 37.46 -15.75 34.78
CA ALA A 562 36.47 -15.70 35.85
C ALA A 562 35.88 -17.06 36.20
N ARG A 563 35.75 -17.97 35.22
CA ARG A 563 35.36 -19.36 35.45
C ARG A 563 36.45 -20.16 36.16
N GLU A 564 37.74 -19.98 35.77
CA GLU A 564 38.89 -20.59 36.41
C GLU A 564 39.10 -20.13 37.87
N ARG A 565 38.94 -18.81 38.16
CA ARG A 565 38.96 -18.26 39.52
C ARG A 565 37.81 -18.81 40.40
N LYS A 566 36.64 -19.10 39.80
CA LYS A 566 35.50 -19.64 40.51
C LYS A 566 35.68 -21.14 40.80
N ALA A 567 36.38 -21.87 39.92
CA ALA A 567 36.77 -23.23 40.14
C ALA A 567 37.84 -23.37 41.27
N GLN A 568 38.88 -22.46 41.23
CA GLN A 568 39.91 -22.46 42.28
C GLN A 568 39.40 -22.02 43.67
N LYS A 569 38.33 -21.21 43.75
CA LYS A 569 37.68 -20.86 45.02
C LYS A 569 36.78 -22.00 45.58
N GLY A 570 36.37 -22.96 44.71
CA GLY A 570 35.60 -24.14 45.16
C GLY A 570 36.42 -25.21 45.84
N GLU A 571 37.77 -25.18 45.66
CA GLU A 571 38.67 -26.23 46.24
C GLU A 571 39.27 -25.88 47.63
N VAL A 572 39.05 -24.67 48.16
CA VAL A 572 39.66 -24.23 49.43
C VAL A 572 38.68 -24.18 50.61
N THR A 573 37.44 -24.63 50.47
CA THR A 573 36.45 -24.61 51.56
C THR A 573 35.77 -25.96 51.76
N GLU A 574 36.55 -27.04 51.89
CA GLU A 574 36.12 -28.27 52.52
C GLU A 574 37.02 -28.57 53.73
N ALA A 575 36.83 -27.89 54.83
CA ALA A 575 37.12 -28.39 56.17
C ALA A 575 36.42 -27.47 57.21
N SER A 576 35.45 -28.04 57.88
CA SER A 576 34.85 -27.69 59.18
C SER A 576 33.43 -27.14 59.19
N THR A 577 32.63 -28.04 59.84
CA THR A 577 31.51 -27.86 60.78
C THR A 577 30.07 -27.76 60.27
N SER A 578 29.37 -28.91 60.43
CA SER A 578 28.10 -29.18 61.15
C SER A 578 26.78 -28.63 60.65
N ASP A 579 25.97 -29.62 60.21
CA ASP A 579 24.52 -29.79 60.41
C ASP A 579 23.55 -28.61 60.38
N ASP A 580 22.56 -28.71 59.52
CA ASP A 580 21.30 -27.98 59.40
C ASP A 580 21.13 -26.98 58.23
N ALA A 581 21.99 -26.96 57.23
CA ALA A 581 21.75 -26.19 56.02
C ALA A 581 21.72 -27.00 54.71
N ASP A 582 21.84 -28.32 54.80
CA ASP A 582 22.07 -29.19 53.63
C ASP A 582 20.80 -29.66 52.89
N ASP A 583 19.63 -29.69 53.53
CA ASP A 583 18.39 -30.17 52.89
C ASP A 583 17.85 -29.22 51.79
N LYS A 584 18.04 -27.92 51.92
CA LYS A 584 17.58 -26.96 50.91
C LYS A 584 18.57 -26.83 49.74
N LYS A 585 19.86 -27.00 49.98
CA LYS A 585 20.87 -26.97 48.89
C LYS A 585 20.86 -28.28 48.09
N SER A 586 20.58 -29.40 48.71
CA SER A 586 20.41 -30.70 48.08
C SER A 586 19.19 -30.74 47.16
N ALA A 587 18.05 -30.19 47.59
CA ALA A 587 16.84 -30.11 46.79
C ALA A 587 17.02 -29.22 45.53
N VAL A 588 17.73 -28.09 45.63
CA VAL A 588 18.03 -27.21 44.51
C VAL A 588 19.04 -27.82 43.54
N ALA A 589 20.07 -28.51 44.10
CA ALA A 589 21.06 -29.23 43.29
C ALA A 589 20.41 -30.40 42.53
N ALA A 590 19.52 -31.18 43.19
CA ALA A 590 18.74 -32.23 42.54
C ALA A 590 17.78 -31.71 41.46
N ALA A 591 17.16 -30.54 41.66
CA ALA A 591 16.31 -29.89 40.63
C ALA A 591 17.13 -29.44 39.41
N ILE A 592 18.33 -28.87 39.61
CA ILE A 592 19.24 -28.48 38.53
C ILE A 592 19.82 -29.70 37.80
N ALA A 593 20.13 -30.81 38.53
CA ALA A 593 20.58 -32.04 37.93
C ALA A 593 19.49 -32.71 37.08
N ARG A 594 18.21 -32.73 37.56
CA ARG A 594 17.06 -33.22 36.77
C ARG A 594 16.78 -32.37 35.53
N ALA A 595 16.95 -31.03 35.61
CA ALA A 595 16.82 -30.17 34.46
C ALA A 595 17.94 -30.38 33.43
N LYS A 596 19.17 -30.65 33.85
CA LYS A 596 20.30 -30.99 32.97
C LYS A 596 20.16 -32.37 32.33
N ALA A 597 19.68 -33.37 33.08
CA ALA A 597 19.42 -34.71 32.59
C ALA A 597 18.32 -34.72 31.52
N ARG A 598 17.20 -34.00 31.75
CA ARG A 598 16.13 -33.80 30.73
C ARG A 598 16.63 -33.12 29.47
N LYS A 599 17.62 -32.23 29.58
CA LYS A 599 18.18 -31.53 28.41
C LYS A 599 19.19 -32.42 27.65
N ALA A 600 19.86 -33.35 28.32
CA ALA A 600 20.72 -34.36 27.71
C ALA A 600 19.88 -35.45 27.02
N GLU A 601 18.81 -35.95 27.69
CA GLU A 601 17.86 -36.89 27.10
C GLU A 601 17.15 -36.32 25.84
N GLN A 602 16.86 -35.03 25.82
CA GLN A 602 16.34 -34.36 24.65
C GLN A 602 17.35 -34.22 23.49
N GLN A 603 18.65 -34.23 23.78
CA GLN A 603 19.70 -34.22 22.75
C GLN A 603 20.06 -35.62 22.22
N GLU A 604 19.90 -36.68 23.03
CA GLU A 604 20.11 -38.05 22.56
C GLU A 604 18.93 -38.61 21.76
N THR A 605 17.70 -38.16 22.01
CA THR A 605 16.51 -38.55 21.22
C THR A 605 16.43 -37.85 19.85
N GLU A 606 17.22 -36.80 19.61
CA GLU A 606 17.32 -36.17 18.27
C GLU A 606 18.33 -36.84 17.32
N SER A 607 19.14 -37.82 17.84
CA SER A 607 20.23 -38.48 17.06
C SER A 607 19.88 -39.85 16.50
N THR A 608 18.72 -40.44 16.84
CA THR A 608 18.37 -41.81 16.41
C THR A 608 16.91 -41.90 15.95
N ALA A 609 16.56 -41.33 14.80
CA ALA A 609 15.29 -41.62 14.10
C ALA A 609 15.44 -41.59 12.59
N GLN A 610 15.72 -42.78 12.00
CA GLN A 610 15.36 -43.09 10.63
C GLN A 610 13.90 -43.60 10.57
N PRO A 611 13.17 -43.39 9.45
CA PRO A 611 11.70 -43.50 9.45
C PRO A 611 11.21 -44.91 9.12
N ALA A 612 10.26 -45.36 9.90
CA ALA A 612 9.39 -46.51 9.57
C ALA A 612 7.91 -46.04 9.60
N GLN A 613 7.15 -46.45 8.60
CA GLN A 613 5.73 -46.20 8.39
C GLN A 613 4.86 -46.78 9.52
N ALA A 614 3.93 -45.97 10.00
CA ALA A 614 2.72 -46.48 10.66
C ALA A 614 1.61 -45.41 10.74
N THR A 615 0.40 -45.84 10.50
CA THR A 615 -0.90 -45.19 10.45
C THR A 615 -1.34 -44.57 11.78
N PRO A 616 -2.33 -43.61 11.78
CA PRO A 616 -2.61 -42.72 12.89
C PRO A 616 -3.68 -43.22 13.85
N SER A 617 -3.58 -42.82 15.12
CA SER A 617 -4.72 -42.75 16.03
C SER A 617 -4.69 -41.43 16.84
N SER A 618 -5.88 -40.88 16.97
CA SER A 618 -6.36 -39.65 17.59
C SER A 618 -5.77 -39.25 18.94
N ASP A 619 -5.58 -37.97 19.17
CA ASP A 619 -6.21 -36.97 20.03
C ASP A 619 -5.20 -35.96 20.66
N ASP A 620 -5.61 -34.66 20.56
CA ASP A 620 -5.10 -33.51 21.31
C ASP A 620 -3.68 -33.01 21.03
N ALA A 621 -3.52 -32.22 19.99
CA ALA A 621 -2.41 -31.28 19.84
C ALA A 621 -2.87 -29.92 19.31
N ASP A 622 -2.55 -28.87 20.07
CA ASP A 622 -2.85 -27.47 19.74
C ASP A 622 -2.25 -27.07 18.37
N PRO A 623 -3.07 -26.75 17.36
CA PRO A 623 -2.62 -26.52 15.97
C PRO A 623 -1.70 -25.27 15.80
N LYS A 624 -1.69 -24.37 16.76
CA LYS A 624 -0.83 -23.16 16.70
C LYS A 624 0.63 -23.46 17.02
N LYS A 625 0.92 -24.41 17.91
CA LYS A 625 2.30 -24.84 18.21
C LYS A 625 2.93 -25.62 17.06
N ALA A 626 2.13 -26.44 16.38
CA ALA A 626 2.60 -27.20 15.21
C ALA A 626 2.94 -26.28 14.02
N ALA A 627 2.15 -25.26 13.77
CA ALA A 627 2.39 -24.29 12.70
C ALA A 627 3.67 -23.46 12.91
N VAL A 628 3.94 -23.04 14.15
CA VAL A 628 5.17 -22.29 14.49
C VAL A 628 6.39 -23.17 14.37
N ALA A 629 6.32 -24.43 14.81
CA ALA A 629 7.42 -25.40 14.69
C ALA A 629 7.74 -25.70 13.21
N ALA A 630 6.71 -25.85 12.37
CA ALA A 630 6.87 -26.05 10.93
C ALA A 630 7.49 -24.84 10.21
N ALA A 631 7.12 -23.60 10.61
CA ALA A 631 7.71 -22.38 10.05
C ALA A 631 9.20 -22.22 10.41
N ILE A 632 9.58 -22.56 11.65
CA ILE A 632 10.98 -22.55 12.10
C ILE A 632 11.81 -23.63 11.39
N ALA A 633 11.24 -24.81 11.16
CA ALA A 633 11.89 -25.89 10.42
C ALA A 633 12.18 -25.51 8.96
N ARG A 634 11.21 -24.88 8.27
CA ARG A 634 11.37 -24.38 6.88
C ARG A 634 12.42 -23.27 6.78
N ALA A 635 12.48 -22.36 7.77
CA ALA A 635 13.50 -21.31 7.80
C ALA A 635 14.91 -21.88 8.00
N LYS A 636 15.06 -22.92 8.82
CA LYS A 636 16.35 -23.63 9.01
C LYS A 636 16.78 -24.41 7.78
N ALA A 637 15.85 -25.07 7.08
CA ALA A 637 16.14 -25.81 5.84
C ALA A 637 16.60 -24.86 4.72
N ARG A 638 15.96 -23.71 4.51
CA ARG A 638 16.40 -22.69 3.54
C ARG A 638 17.79 -22.13 3.84
N LYS A 639 18.15 -22.01 5.12
CA LYS A 639 19.49 -21.53 5.51
C LYS A 639 20.58 -22.60 5.31
N ALA A 640 20.25 -23.88 5.42
CA ALA A 640 21.15 -24.99 5.11
C ALA A 640 21.39 -25.10 3.60
N GLU A 641 20.33 -25.02 2.78
CA GLU A 641 20.43 -25.00 1.31
C GLU A 641 21.27 -23.81 0.78
N GLN A 642 21.18 -22.64 1.41
CA GLN A 642 22.04 -21.50 1.05
C GLN A 642 23.49 -21.68 1.43
N GLN A 643 23.81 -22.43 2.49
CA GLN A 643 25.19 -22.74 2.89
C GLN A 643 25.82 -23.86 2.05
N GLU A 644 25.05 -24.81 1.56
CA GLU A 644 25.55 -25.86 0.64
C GLU A 644 25.83 -25.31 -0.76
N THR A 645 25.12 -24.30 -1.23
CA THR A 645 25.35 -23.61 -2.51
C THR A 645 26.58 -22.70 -2.48
N GLU A 646 27.02 -22.20 -1.33
CA GLU A 646 28.24 -21.38 -1.20
C GLU A 646 29.54 -22.21 -1.05
N SER A 647 29.44 -23.50 -0.67
CA SER A 647 30.63 -24.35 -0.41
C SER A 647 31.07 -25.19 -1.61
N ALA A 648 30.37 -25.13 -2.76
CA ALA A 648 30.61 -26.00 -3.91
C ALA A 648 31.30 -25.32 -5.10
N VAL A 649 32.18 -24.34 -4.90
CA VAL A 649 32.93 -23.72 -6.00
C VAL A 649 34.43 -23.69 -5.70
N LEU A 650 35.11 -24.78 -6.01
CA LEU A 650 36.54 -24.80 -6.33
C LEU A 650 36.78 -25.76 -7.52
N PRO A 651 37.60 -25.39 -8.50
CA PRO A 651 37.63 -26.09 -9.78
C PRO A 651 38.68 -27.22 -9.83
N ALA A 652 38.26 -28.39 -10.32
CA ALA A 652 39.16 -29.41 -10.80
C ALA A 652 39.00 -29.55 -12.33
N GLN A 653 40.12 -29.53 -13.06
CA GLN A 653 40.24 -29.73 -14.50
C GLN A 653 39.86 -31.18 -14.87
N ALA A 654 38.97 -31.34 -15.85
CA ALA A 654 38.83 -32.55 -16.61
C ALA A 654 38.24 -32.28 -18.01
N THR A 655 38.78 -32.90 -18.99
CA THR A 655 38.50 -32.86 -20.43
C THR A 655 37.11 -33.37 -20.82
N PRO A 656 36.50 -32.94 -21.95
CA PRO A 656 35.10 -33.19 -22.27
C PRO A 656 34.87 -34.49 -23.04
N SER A 657 33.78 -35.19 -22.74
CA SER A 657 33.13 -36.13 -23.66
C SER A 657 31.67 -35.70 -23.86
N SER A 658 31.23 -35.84 -25.09
CA SER A 658 30.04 -35.42 -25.77
C SER A 658 28.72 -35.91 -25.16
N ASP A 659 27.71 -35.08 -25.37
CA ASP A 659 26.28 -35.29 -25.58
C ASP A 659 25.36 -34.82 -24.44
N ASP A 660 24.39 -33.99 -24.86
CA ASP A 660 23.25 -33.40 -24.13
C ASP A 660 23.52 -32.09 -23.40
N ALA A 661 23.65 -31.00 -24.17
CA ALA A 661 23.61 -29.61 -23.63
C ALA A 661 22.36 -28.86 -24.08
N ASP A 662 21.51 -28.50 -23.13
CA ASP A 662 20.36 -27.62 -23.33
C ASP A 662 20.80 -26.22 -23.84
N PRO A 663 20.39 -25.77 -25.04
CA PRO A 663 20.87 -24.54 -25.66
C PRO A 663 20.55 -23.26 -24.85
N LYS A 664 19.57 -23.27 -23.96
CA LYS A 664 19.21 -22.11 -23.10
C LYS A 664 20.24 -21.89 -21.99
N LYS A 665 20.80 -22.93 -21.40
CA LYS A 665 21.85 -22.79 -20.36
C LYS A 665 23.16 -22.28 -20.96
N ALA A 666 23.50 -22.70 -22.17
CA ALA A 666 24.67 -22.22 -22.88
C ALA A 666 24.56 -20.72 -23.24
N ALA A 667 23.41 -20.26 -23.68
CA ALA A 667 23.16 -18.83 -23.97
C ALA A 667 23.29 -17.93 -22.75
N VAL A 668 22.78 -18.35 -21.59
CA VAL A 668 22.89 -17.60 -20.33
C VAL A 668 24.35 -17.56 -19.84
N ALA A 669 25.06 -18.68 -19.90
CA ALA A 669 26.47 -18.73 -19.53
C ALA A 669 27.33 -17.82 -20.44
N ALA A 670 27.07 -17.80 -21.74
CA ALA A 670 27.73 -16.91 -22.69
C ALA A 670 27.43 -15.42 -22.43
N ALA A 671 26.21 -15.08 -22.05
CA ALA A 671 25.84 -13.70 -21.66
C ALA A 671 26.57 -13.23 -20.41
N ILE A 672 26.66 -14.07 -19.38
CA ILE A 672 27.39 -13.78 -18.12
C ILE A 672 28.92 -13.64 -18.41
N ALA A 673 29.48 -14.50 -19.25
CA ALA A 673 30.89 -14.40 -19.62
C ALA A 673 31.20 -13.10 -20.37
N ARG A 674 30.35 -12.66 -21.31
CA ARG A 674 30.47 -11.37 -22.02
C ARG A 674 30.35 -10.16 -21.08
N ALA A 675 29.46 -10.23 -20.10
CA ALA A 675 29.32 -9.18 -19.10
C ALA A 675 30.54 -9.06 -18.17
N LYS A 676 31.15 -10.19 -17.79
CA LYS A 676 32.42 -10.22 -17.02
C LYS A 676 33.59 -9.69 -17.82
N ALA A 677 33.73 -10.09 -19.10
CA ALA A 677 34.79 -9.59 -19.96
C ALA A 677 34.74 -8.09 -20.19
N ARG A 678 33.53 -7.51 -20.41
CA ARG A 678 33.35 -6.05 -20.52
C ARG A 678 33.72 -5.30 -19.24
N LYS A 679 33.53 -5.90 -18.05
CA LYS A 679 33.90 -5.29 -16.78
C LYS A 679 35.40 -5.29 -16.55
N THR A 680 36.11 -6.32 -17.03
CA THR A 680 37.58 -6.41 -16.99
C THR A 680 38.23 -5.43 -17.98
N GLU A 681 37.69 -5.31 -19.19
CA GLU A 681 38.13 -4.31 -20.17
C GLU A 681 37.93 -2.87 -19.70
N GLN A 682 36.86 -2.60 -18.96
CA GLN A 682 36.65 -1.27 -18.35
C GLN A 682 37.60 -0.97 -17.19
N GLN A 683 38.04 -1.97 -16.43
CA GLN A 683 39.05 -1.80 -15.38
C GLN A 683 40.48 -1.67 -15.92
N GLU A 684 40.81 -2.31 -17.03
CA GLU A 684 42.12 -2.15 -17.68
C GLU A 684 42.27 -0.81 -18.43
N THR A 685 41.17 -0.25 -18.95
CA THR A 685 41.17 1.09 -19.56
C THR A 685 41.24 2.25 -18.55
N GLU A 686 40.83 2.06 -17.26
CA GLU A 686 40.98 3.06 -16.21
C GLU A 686 42.41 3.10 -15.59
N SER A 687 43.23 2.06 -15.77
CA SER A 687 44.57 1.95 -15.18
C SER A 687 45.70 2.47 -16.05
N ALA A 688 45.43 2.88 -17.31
CA ALA A 688 46.49 3.18 -18.33
C ALA A 688 46.55 4.63 -18.79
N VAL A 689 46.12 5.62 -17.99
CA VAL A 689 46.22 7.02 -18.41
C VAL A 689 47.03 7.84 -17.38
N GLN A 690 48.34 7.88 -17.53
CA GLN A 690 49.20 9.00 -17.12
C GLN A 690 49.61 9.84 -18.33
N PRO A 691 49.71 11.18 -18.22
CA PRO A 691 49.76 12.07 -19.38
C PRO A 691 51.16 12.30 -19.92
N ALA A 692 51.33 12.06 -21.24
CA ALA A 692 52.44 12.60 -22.01
C ALA A 692 51.96 13.72 -22.93
N GLN A 693 52.64 14.85 -22.95
CA GLN A 693 52.41 15.98 -23.83
C GLN A 693 52.65 15.64 -25.29
N ALA A 694 51.65 15.97 -26.16
CA ALA A 694 51.91 16.10 -27.60
C ALA A 694 50.87 17.00 -28.24
N THR A 695 51.31 17.86 -29.13
CA THR A 695 50.64 18.88 -29.93
C THR A 695 49.59 18.34 -30.91
N PRO A 696 48.60 19.12 -31.32
CA PRO A 696 47.45 18.65 -32.08
C PRO A 696 47.66 18.60 -33.59
N SER A 697 47.14 17.57 -34.25
CA SER A 697 46.79 17.57 -35.66
C SER A 697 45.32 17.25 -35.82
N SER A 698 44.70 18.00 -36.77
CA SER A 698 43.31 18.07 -37.13
C SER A 698 42.68 16.75 -37.59
N ASP A 699 41.40 16.59 -37.22
CA ASP A 699 40.22 16.18 -37.95
C ASP A 699 39.38 15.10 -37.27
N ASP A 700 38.08 15.35 -37.22
CA ASP A 700 36.97 14.48 -36.71
C ASP A 700 36.77 14.40 -35.19
N ALA A 701 36.23 15.45 -34.60
CA ALA A 701 35.67 15.45 -33.24
C ALA A 701 34.18 15.83 -33.25
N ASP A 702 33.33 14.89 -32.82
CA ASP A 702 31.90 15.10 -32.65
C ASP A 702 31.62 16.26 -31.63
N PRO A 703 30.98 17.35 -32.05
CA PRO A 703 30.83 18.56 -31.27
C PRO A 703 30.00 18.38 -29.99
N LYS A 704 29.20 17.31 -29.91
CA LYS A 704 28.40 17.01 -28.72
C LYS A 704 29.22 16.43 -27.54
N LYS A 705 30.26 15.63 -27.83
CA LYS A 705 31.14 15.10 -26.77
C LYS A 705 32.03 16.21 -26.18
N ALA A 706 32.48 17.14 -27.02
CA ALA A 706 33.28 18.29 -26.54
C ALA A 706 32.46 19.22 -25.63
N ALA A 707 31.18 19.46 -25.95
CA ALA A 707 30.29 20.27 -25.12
C ALA A 707 30.00 19.68 -23.75
N VAL A 708 29.81 18.36 -23.66
CA VAL A 708 29.59 17.64 -22.40
C VAL A 708 30.85 17.64 -21.54
N ALA A 709 32.04 17.41 -22.12
CA ALA A 709 33.31 17.47 -21.41
C ALA A 709 33.60 18.88 -20.85
N ALA A 710 33.31 19.93 -21.62
CA ALA A 710 33.44 21.31 -21.17
C ALA A 710 32.47 21.67 -20.04
N ALA A 711 31.22 21.14 -20.07
CA ALA A 711 30.26 21.34 -18.99
C ALA A 711 30.70 20.67 -17.67
N ILE A 712 31.23 19.45 -17.74
CA ILE A 712 31.75 18.73 -16.56
C ILE A 712 32.99 19.44 -15.99
N ALA A 713 33.89 19.95 -16.82
CA ALA A 713 35.04 20.70 -16.39
C ALA A 713 34.68 22.01 -15.66
N ARG A 714 33.68 22.74 -16.19
CA ARG A 714 33.16 23.97 -15.52
C ARG A 714 32.47 23.67 -14.18
N ALA A 715 31.76 22.53 -14.08
CA ALA A 715 31.13 22.12 -12.81
C ALA A 715 32.17 21.73 -11.75
N LYS A 716 33.26 21.07 -12.15
CA LYS A 716 34.40 20.74 -11.25
C LYS A 716 35.15 21.99 -10.79
N ALA A 717 35.39 22.97 -11.67
CA ALA A 717 36.05 24.23 -11.35
C ALA A 717 35.24 25.06 -10.32
N ARG A 718 33.92 25.16 -10.51
CA ARG A 718 33.02 25.85 -9.54
C ARG A 718 33.01 25.20 -8.17
N LYS A 719 33.14 23.85 -8.10
CA LYS A 719 33.20 23.15 -6.82
C LYS A 719 34.52 23.32 -6.10
N ALA A 720 35.63 23.50 -6.81
CA ALA A 720 36.95 23.83 -6.25
C ALA A 720 36.98 25.27 -5.73
N GLU A 721 36.44 26.23 -6.47
CA GLU A 721 36.32 27.65 -6.02
C GLU A 721 35.45 27.80 -4.76
N GLN A 722 34.40 27.00 -4.59
CA GLN A 722 33.59 26.98 -3.38
C GLN A 722 34.29 26.38 -2.18
N GLN A 723 35.22 25.45 -2.35
CA GLN A 723 36.02 24.86 -1.27
C GLN A 723 37.17 25.77 -0.83
N GLU A 724 37.75 26.58 -1.73
CA GLU A 724 38.79 27.58 -1.36
C GLU A 724 38.20 28.78 -0.61
N THR A 725 36.94 29.17 -0.86
CA THR A 725 36.26 30.25 -0.15
C THR A 725 35.84 29.89 1.27
N GLU A 726 35.68 28.57 1.60
CA GLU A 726 35.36 28.13 2.96
C GLU A 726 36.58 27.96 3.89
N SER A 727 37.80 27.93 3.35
CA SER A 727 39.03 27.66 4.11
C SER A 727 39.74 28.93 4.65
N THR A 728 39.27 30.16 4.33
CA THR A 728 39.97 31.41 4.68
C THR A 728 39.19 32.34 5.62
N ALA A 729 38.34 31.83 6.50
CA ALA A 729 37.63 32.66 7.46
C ALA A 729 37.92 32.26 8.92
N GLN A 730 39.04 32.77 9.49
CA GLN A 730 39.20 32.94 10.95
C GLN A 730 38.94 34.41 11.32
N PRO A 731 38.34 34.71 12.47
CA PRO A 731 37.79 36.01 12.78
C PRO A 731 38.79 36.93 13.47
N ALA A 732 38.99 38.14 12.91
CA ALA A 732 39.59 39.27 13.64
C ALA A 732 38.47 40.24 14.05
N GLN A 733 38.54 40.72 15.31
CA GLN A 733 37.67 41.75 15.89
C GLN A 733 37.79 43.06 15.12
N ALA A 734 36.64 43.64 14.72
CA ALA A 734 36.59 45.08 14.38
C ALA A 734 35.17 45.63 14.57
N THR A 735 35.15 46.83 15.14
CA THR A 735 33.99 47.67 15.45
C THR A 735 33.16 48.08 14.24
N PRO A 736 31.85 48.39 14.38
CA PRO A 736 30.94 48.56 13.26
C PRO A 736 30.93 49.96 12.66
N SER A 737 30.97 50.04 11.34
CA SER A 737 30.48 51.22 10.61
C SER A 737 29.44 50.82 9.58
N SER A 738 28.43 51.68 9.44
CA SER A 738 27.16 51.59 8.74
C SER A 738 27.20 51.25 7.26
N ASN A 739 26.07 50.64 6.82
CA ASN A 739 25.49 50.53 5.49
C ASN A 739 25.85 49.26 4.68
N ASP A 740 24.95 48.32 4.71
CA ASP A 740 24.35 47.52 3.66
C ASP A 740 23.76 46.23 4.24
N ALA A 741 22.52 46.31 4.74
CA ALA A 741 21.79 45.17 5.29
C ALA A 741 20.87 44.61 4.22
N ASP A 742 21.12 43.36 3.79
CA ASP A 742 20.26 42.58 2.93
C ASP A 742 18.88 42.36 3.61
N PRO A 743 17.76 42.88 3.04
CA PRO A 743 16.45 42.86 3.69
C PRO A 743 15.90 41.42 3.93
N LYS A 744 16.39 40.43 3.24
CA LYS A 744 16.00 39.02 3.44
C LYS A 744 16.60 38.40 4.70
N LYS A 745 17.83 38.73 5.07
CA LYS A 745 18.46 38.26 6.31
C LYS A 745 17.82 38.90 7.54
N ALA A 746 17.45 40.19 7.45
CA ALA A 746 16.73 40.87 8.53
C ALA A 746 15.32 40.27 8.75
N ALA A 747 14.60 39.91 7.69
CA ALA A 747 13.28 39.29 7.79
C ALA A 747 13.34 37.90 8.44
N VAL A 748 14.33 37.08 8.11
CA VAL A 748 14.52 35.75 8.73
C VAL A 748 14.91 35.87 10.22
N ALA A 749 15.81 36.81 10.58
CA ALA A 749 16.16 37.04 11.97
C ALA A 749 14.97 37.53 12.80
N ALA A 750 14.12 38.41 12.23
CA ALA A 750 12.91 38.88 12.86
C ALA A 750 11.86 37.76 13.05
N ALA A 751 11.74 36.82 12.09
CA ALA A 751 10.86 35.66 12.19
C ALA A 751 11.31 34.69 13.30
N ILE A 752 12.61 34.44 13.42
CA ILE A 752 13.20 33.59 14.50
C ILE A 752 12.99 34.23 15.87
N ALA A 753 13.17 35.56 15.98
CA ALA A 753 12.94 36.29 17.23
C ALA A 753 11.47 36.21 17.68
N ARG A 754 10.52 36.39 16.76
CA ARG A 754 9.08 36.24 17.04
C ARG A 754 8.70 34.81 17.46
N ALA A 755 9.29 33.80 16.86
CA ALA A 755 9.06 32.41 17.24
C ALA A 755 9.60 32.10 18.65
N LYS A 756 10.75 32.66 19.04
CA LYS A 756 11.31 32.53 20.39
C LYS A 756 10.46 33.26 21.44
N ALA A 757 9.96 34.47 21.13
CA ALA A 757 9.06 35.23 21.99
C ALA A 757 7.75 34.49 22.28
N ARG A 758 7.10 33.96 21.24
CA ARG A 758 5.88 33.14 21.40
C ARG A 758 6.07 31.87 22.25
N LYS A 759 7.28 31.28 22.20
CA LYS A 759 7.59 30.10 23.03
C LYS A 759 7.82 30.46 24.50
N ALA A 760 8.34 31.67 24.80
CA ALA A 760 8.46 32.19 26.14
C ALA A 760 7.11 32.55 26.74
N GLU A 761 6.22 33.22 25.98
CA GLU A 761 4.84 33.54 26.40
C GLU A 761 4.00 32.28 26.69
N GLN A 762 4.20 31.20 25.94
CA GLN A 762 3.54 29.91 26.20
C GLN A 762 4.03 29.25 27.50
N GLN A 763 5.29 29.43 27.89
CA GLN A 763 5.84 28.92 29.16
C GLN A 763 5.39 29.74 30.36
N GLU A 764 5.15 31.04 30.22
CA GLU A 764 4.60 31.88 31.32
C GLU A 764 3.11 31.64 31.55
N THR A 765 2.34 31.32 30.51
CA THR A 765 0.91 30.97 30.65
C THR A 765 0.67 29.58 31.25
N GLU A 766 1.61 28.64 31.11
CA GLU A 766 1.54 27.33 31.77
C GLU A 766 1.90 27.39 33.26
N SER A 767 2.68 28.40 33.70
CA SER A 767 3.07 28.58 35.13
C SER A 767 2.04 29.29 35.99
N ALA A 768 1.02 29.94 35.41
CA ALA A 768 0.02 30.74 36.12
C ALA A 768 -1.29 30.04 36.42
N ALA A 769 -1.45 28.73 36.11
CA ALA A 769 -2.68 27.99 36.33
C ALA A 769 -2.52 26.87 37.35
N GLN A 770 -2.36 27.25 38.67
CA GLN A 770 -2.66 26.32 39.76
C GLN A 770 -3.91 26.79 40.49
N PRO A 771 -5.01 26.03 40.59
CA PRO A 771 -6.12 26.34 41.46
C PRO A 771 -6.01 25.66 42.84
N ALA A 772 -6.46 26.39 43.83
CA ALA A 772 -6.50 26.06 45.25
C ALA A 772 -7.30 24.81 45.58
N GLN A 773 -6.88 24.11 46.62
CA GLN A 773 -7.45 22.93 47.23
C GLN A 773 -8.84 23.16 47.81
N ALA A 774 -9.76 22.24 47.48
CA ALA A 774 -10.99 22.04 48.25
C ALA A 774 -11.09 20.55 48.58
N THR A 775 -11.32 20.24 49.87
CA THR A 775 -11.43 18.92 50.48
C THR A 775 -12.68 18.15 50.04
N PRO A 776 -12.60 16.81 49.81
CA PRO A 776 -13.76 16.02 49.43
C PRO A 776 -14.37 15.27 50.65
N SER A 777 -15.70 15.19 50.68
CA SER A 777 -16.45 14.19 51.47
C SER A 777 -16.85 13.01 50.56
N SER A 778 -16.78 11.82 51.19
CA SER A 778 -17.08 10.48 50.69
C SER A 778 -18.34 10.28 49.84
N ASP A 779 -18.29 9.49 48.80
CA ASP A 779 -18.93 8.19 48.60
C ASP A 779 -19.06 7.79 47.12
N ASP A 780 -18.68 6.54 46.81
CA ASP A 780 -19.02 5.71 45.66
C ASP A 780 -19.21 6.34 44.25
N ALA A 781 -18.16 6.40 43.47
CA ALA A 781 -18.27 6.58 42.00
C ALA A 781 -17.24 5.74 41.24
N ASP A 782 -17.76 4.90 40.35
CA ASP A 782 -17.01 4.04 39.40
C ASP A 782 -16.02 4.86 38.57
N PRO A 783 -14.69 4.59 38.62
CA PRO A 783 -13.66 5.37 37.94
C PRO A 783 -13.78 5.39 36.42
N LYS A 784 -14.46 4.42 35.80
CA LYS A 784 -14.73 4.38 34.36
C LYS A 784 -15.76 5.41 33.91
N LYS A 785 -16.80 5.69 34.74
CA LYS A 785 -17.78 6.74 34.42
C LYS A 785 -17.20 8.14 34.55
N ALA A 786 -16.30 8.38 35.49
CA ALA A 786 -15.61 9.65 35.66
C ALA A 786 -14.67 9.96 34.48
N ALA A 787 -13.93 8.97 33.96
CA ALA A 787 -13.08 9.13 32.81
C ALA A 787 -13.84 9.45 31.51
N VAL A 788 -15.01 8.83 31.31
CA VAL A 788 -15.88 9.10 30.15
C VAL A 788 -16.49 10.49 30.25
N ALA A 789 -16.95 10.90 31.41
CA ALA A 789 -17.48 12.24 31.62
C ALA A 789 -16.42 13.33 31.38
N ALA A 790 -15.18 13.12 31.83
CA ALA A 790 -14.06 14.02 31.59
C ALA A 790 -13.68 14.12 30.08
N ALA A 791 -13.77 13.02 29.35
CA ALA A 791 -13.54 13.01 27.91
C ALA A 791 -14.61 13.78 27.13
N ILE A 792 -15.89 13.62 27.50
CA ILE A 792 -17.03 14.36 26.94
C ILE A 792 -16.92 15.85 27.23
N ALA A 793 -16.54 16.23 28.46
CA ALA A 793 -16.34 17.63 28.84
C ALA A 793 -15.22 18.31 28.03
N ARG A 794 -14.09 17.61 27.80
CA ARG A 794 -12.98 18.10 26.94
C ARG A 794 -13.41 18.27 25.48
N ALA A 795 -14.22 17.35 24.95
CA ALA A 795 -14.74 17.44 23.58
C ALA A 795 -15.70 18.63 23.41
N LYS A 796 -16.56 18.88 24.41
CA LYS A 796 -17.47 20.06 24.43
C LYS A 796 -16.69 21.38 24.52
N ALA A 797 -15.66 21.46 25.35
CA ALA A 797 -14.81 22.65 25.48
C ALA A 797 -14.06 22.97 24.18
N ARG A 798 -13.54 21.94 23.45
CA ARG A 798 -12.94 22.13 22.14
C ARG A 798 -13.91 22.65 21.08
N LYS A 799 -15.14 22.16 21.11
CA LYS A 799 -16.18 22.61 20.17
C LYS A 799 -16.62 24.05 20.44
N ALA A 800 -16.67 24.46 21.69
CA ALA A 800 -16.98 25.84 22.07
C ALA A 800 -15.85 26.81 21.70
N ALA A 801 -14.59 26.42 21.87
CA ALA A 801 -13.42 27.20 21.44
C ALA A 801 -13.32 27.36 19.91
N GLN A 802 -13.75 26.36 19.13
CA GLN A 802 -13.85 26.47 17.67
C GLN A 802 -15.00 27.38 17.20
N GLN A 803 -16.11 27.44 17.95
CA GLN A 803 -17.22 28.34 17.62
C GLN A 803 -16.92 29.80 17.98
N SER A 804 -16.14 30.07 18.99
CA SER A 804 -15.74 31.46 19.33
C SER A 804 -14.68 32.01 18.36
N SER A 805 -13.82 31.17 17.77
CA SER A 805 -12.87 31.62 16.72
C SER A 805 -13.54 31.85 15.36
N SER A 806 -14.67 31.24 15.07
CA SER A 806 -15.42 31.52 13.83
C SER A 806 -16.28 32.79 13.91
N ASN A 807 -16.68 33.23 15.11
CA ASN A 807 -17.43 34.49 15.27
C ASN A 807 -16.55 35.75 15.28
N LEU A 808 -15.25 35.62 15.62
CA LEU A 808 -14.32 36.75 15.57
C LEU A 808 -13.86 37.13 14.16
N ASN A 809 -14.04 36.22 13.18
CA ASN A 809 -13.71 36.48 11.76
C ASN A 809 -14.92 36.97 10.93
N ALA A 810 -16.08 37.15 11.56
CA ALA A 810 -17.28 37.67 10.89
C ALA A 810 -17.53 39.18 11.13
N GLU A 811 -16.83 39.79 12.06
CA GLU A 811 -17.00 41.24 12.40
C GLU A 811 -15.94 42.16 11.80
N GLU A 812 -15.04 41.69 10.97
CA GLU A 812 -14.02 42.50 10.25
C GLU A 812 -14.31 42.65 8.74
N LYS A 813 -15.54 42.48 8.30
CA LYS A 813 -15.98 42.81 6.93
C LYS A 813 -17.37 43.47 6.96
N ASP A 814 -17.39 44.74 7.36
CA ASP A 814 -18.35 45.73 6.86
C ASP A 814 -17.61 47.08 6.63
#